data_26f1107c04956743a8a1382b058639cc
#
_entry.id   26f1107c04956743a8a1382b058639cc
#
_cell.length_a   1.000
_cell.length_b   1.000
_cell.length_c   1.000
_cell.angle_alpha   90.00
_cell.angle_beta   90.00
_cell.angle_gamma   90.00
#
_symmetry.space_group_name_H-M   'P 1'
#
loop_
_entity.id
_entity.type
_entity.pdbx_description
1 polymer ?
#
loop_
_entity_poly.entity_id
_entity_poly.type
_entity_poly.pdbx_seq_one_letter_code
_entity_poly.pdbx_strand_id
1 'polypeptide(L)'
;MHKLFLIAFLLFASMLQAQETISGKVFDEHNQPLPGASLYWKDTSVSTSSGNDGTFTIPYDPQNMYLVISYIGYVTDTVHVHTPQYISRKMTPEKSSDLNEVVVDKTRKSLERSQLKAANVTTMASKELLKAACCNIAESFETNPSIDVNFTDALTGTKQIKMLGLTSPYLVIAEENIPAIRGASQAYGLSFVPGTWVESIQITKGAGPVVNGYESISGQINYELLKPMNDIPFFLNAYGDTGSRFELNTHFNKKVSDKWSTSLFVHGNARVAKNDMNNDGFLDNPLGKQFNVMNRWQYTNPEKGWVSFLNFRYMRDEKQGGQVDFDPDTDKFATHHWGSEINTDKADVSAKFGYVFPDMPYQSIGLQTAFNWHKQNSYFGINQYNIAQKSLYSNLIFNSIINNTLNKFATGINFTYDDYNEYVYVNQLNGFNGNRYDRIDNSAGAFFEYTYDNAGNFSAVLGGRFDVHNRLGAFVTPRLHLRYNPWKSATIRASAGRGKRAANIFAENQALFGSSRMFQITPEGAGGKIYGLNPEIAWNYGVSFVQNFPVFGKNAEFVVDFYRTNFTNQVVVDLYASPQQALFYNLKGKSYANSLQVELNYEITRHFNIRTAYKYYDIKTDYLSGSKERPLQAKNRFFANVAYETHVHEGGKQWKFDVTYNWMGKQRLPYTGSNPVEYRMGSYSPSFSLFNAQVTRSFSSVFEMYAGAENIGNYRQKKAILGANNPFGAYFDSSIVYAPIFGQMYYVGLRFKVK
;
A
#
# COMPACT_ATOMS: atom_id res chain seq x y z
N MET A 1 34.51 24.25 -13.53
CA MET A 1 33.38 23.34 -13.55
C MET A 1 33.27 22.55 -14.86
N HIS A 2 33.46 23.10 -16.07
CA HIS A 2 33.36 22.34 -17.33
C HIS A 2 34.38 21.22 -17.51
N LYS A 3 35.60 21.34 -17.01
CA LYS A 3 36.63 20.29 -17.12
C LYS A 3 36.38 19.07 -16.20
N LEU A 4 35.73 19.28 -15.06
CA LEU A 4 35.33 18.17 -14.16
C LEU A 4 34.15 17.37 -14.76
N PHE A 5 33.25 18.04 -15.45
CA PHE A 5 32.12 17.38 -16.14
C PHE A 5 32.60 16.53 -17.33
N LEU A 6 33.61 16.99 -18.06
CA LEU A 6 34.19 16.24 -19.18
C LEU A 6 34.95 14.99 -18.72
N ILE A 7 35.67 15.09 -17.60
CA ILE A 7 36.38 13.94 -16.99
C ILE A 7 35.40 12.93 -16.42
N ALA A 8 34.30 13.37 -15.78
CA ALA A 8 33.23 12.51 -15.32
C ALA A 8 32.50 11.83 -16.48
N PHE A 9 32.29 12.52 -17.61
CA PHE A 9 31.67 11.96 -18.80
C PHE A 9 32.59 10.98 -19.52
N LEU A 10 33.90 11.22 -19.57
CA LEU A 10 34.90 10.30 -20.14
C LEU A 10 35.10 9.05 -19.26
N LEU A 11 35.05 9.17 -17.94
CA LEU A 11 35.04 8.03 -17.04
C LEU A 11 33.75 7.20 -17.14
N PHE A 12 32.61 7.84 -17.48
CA PHE A 12 31.34 7.15 -17.72
C PHE A 12 31.34 6.38 -19.05
N ALA A 13 32.03 6.89 -20.07
CA ALA A 13 32.11 6.27 -21.40
C ALA A 13 33.03 5.04 -21.45
N SER A 14 33.95 4.88 -20.51
CA SER A 14 34.91 3.75 -20.48
C SER A 14 34.37 2.49 -19.77
N MET A 15 33.13 2.51 -19.27
CA MET A 15 32.50 1.36 -18.58
C MET A 15 31.48 0.56 -19.42
N LEU A 16 31.44 0.76 -20.74
CA LEU A 16 30.61 -0.02 -21.64
C LEU A 16 31.30 -1.38 -21.95
N GLN A 17 31.30 -2.29 -21.01
CA GLN A 17 31.57 -3.70 -21.30
C GLN A 17 30.28 -4.32 -21.88
N ALA A 18 30.35 -4.84 -23.09
CA ALA A 18 29.26 -5.62 -23.67
C ALA A 18 29.02 -6.84 -22.76
N GLN A 19 27.80 -6.98 -22.26
CA GLN A 19 27.39 -8.13 -21.44
C GLN A 19 27.32 -9.35 -22.36
N GLU A 20 28.10 -10.39 -22.06
CA GLU A 20 27.99 -11.67 -22.76
C GLU A 20 26.60 -12.24 -22.60
N THR A 21 26.01 -12.77 -23.67
CA THR A 21 24.69 -13.36 -23.68
C THR A 21 24.73 -14.78 -24.14
N ILE A 22 23.82 -15.59 -23.62
CA ILE A 22 23.52 -16.91 -24.13
C ILE A 22 22.30 -16.79 -25.03
N SER A 23 22.38 -17.35 -26.22
CA SER A 23 21.27 -17.50 -27.12
C SER A 23 20.93 -18.96 -27.32
N GLY A 24 19.69 -19.22 -27.73
CA GLY A 24 19.28 -20.59 -27.98
C GLY A 24 17.89 -20.69 -28.56
N LYS A 25 17.39 -21.92 -28.65
CA LYS A 25 16.06 -22.24 -29.15
C LYS A 25 15.42 -23.36 -28.36
N VAL A 26 14.13 -23.20 -28.03
CA VAL A 26 13.33 -24.20 -27.32
C VAL A 26 12.30 -24.78 -28.28
N PHE A 27 12.13 -26.10 -28.22
CA PHE A 27 11.21 -26.87 -29.07
C PHE A 27 10.28 -27.73 -28.21
N ASP A 28 9.11 -28.05 -28.76
CA ASP A 28 8.21 -29.09 -28.24
C ASP A 28 8.69 -30.52 -28.60
N GLU A 29 7.91 -31.53 -28.23
CA GLU A 29 8.15 -32.94 -28.54
C GLU A 29 8.06 -33.27 -30.05
N HIS A 30 7.50 -32.40 -30.86
CA HIS A 30 7.37 -32.54 -32.32
C HIS A 30 8.41 -31.74 -33.09
N ASN A 31 9.42 -31.15 -32.41
CA ASN A 31 10.43 -30.23 -32.95
C ASN A 31 9.84 -28.93 -33.51
N GLN A 32 8.63 -28.53 -33.09
CA GLN A 32 8.11 -27.22 -33.39
C GLN A 32 8.68 -26.19 -32.37
N PRO A 33 8.91 -24.94 -32.83
CA PRO A 33 9.31 -23.88 -31.89
C PRO A 33 8.33 -23.75 -30.77
N LEU A 34 8.85 -23.63 -29.51
CA LEU A 34 8.02 -23.46 -28.32
C LEU A 34 8.07 -21.98 -27.86
N PRO A 35 7.08 -21.13 -28.25
CA PRO A 35 7.06 -19.74 -27.88
C PRO A 35 6.59 -19.55 -26.43
N GLY A 36 7.19 -18.57 -25.72
CA GLY A 36 6.77 -18.23 -24.37
C GLY A 36 7.32 -19.14 -23.25
N ALA A 37 8.24 -20.06 -23.55
CA ALA A 37 8.94 -20.80 -22.53
C ALA A 37 9.76 -19.85 -21.65
N SER A 38 9.62 -19.96 -20.33
CA SER A 38 10.35 -19.16 -19.35
C SER A 38 11.73 -19.74 -19.13
N LEU A 39 12.77 -18.91 -19.27
CA LEU A 39 14.15 -19.28 -19.01
C LEU A 39 14.72 -18.37 -17.93
N TYR A 40 15.32 -18.95 -16.90
CA TYR A 40 15.89 -18.18 -15.81
C TYR A 40 17.09 -18.90 -15.19
N TRP A 41 18.04 -18.13 -14.68
CA TRP A 41 19.14 -18.67 -13.90
C TRP A 41 18.63 -19.12 -12.55
N LYS A 42 18.95 -20.36 -12.17
CA LYS A 42 18.54 -20.95 -10.89
C LYS A 42 18.97 -20.04 -9.74
N ASP A 43 18.04 -19.78 -8.80
CA ASP A 43 18.25 -18.95 -7.61
C ASP A 43 18.55 -17.47 -7.88
N THR A 44 18.23 -16.98 -9.10
CA THR A 44 18.36 -15.57 -9.47
C THR A 44 17.04 -14.99 -9.98
N SER A 45 17.01 -13.67 -10.16
CA SER A 45 15.89 -12.93 -10.79
C SER A 45 16.11 -12.69 -12.30
N VAL A 46 17.23 -13.16 -12.86
CA VAL A 46 17.54 -12.98 -14.29
C VAL A 46 16.78 -14.00 -15.09
N SER A 47 15.83 -13.55 -15.90
CA SER A 47 14.98 -14.41 -16.72
C SER A 47 14.69 -13.80 -18.07
N THR A 48 14.29 -14.64 -19.01
CA THR A 48 13.80 -14.29 -20.34
C THR A 48 12.69 -15.25 -20.75
N SER A 49 12.04 -15.01 -21.87
CA SER A 49 11.12 -15.97 -22.50
C SER A 49 11.47 -16.19 -23.96
N SER A 50 11.15 -17.37 -24.48
CA SER A 50 11.35 -17.66 -25.90
C SER A 50 10.37 -16.87 -26.79
N GLY A 51 10.83 -16.40 -27.93
CA GLY A 51 10.06 -15.71 -28.97
C GLY A 51 9.16 -16.64 -29.77
N ASN A 52 8.42 -16.09 -30.74
CA ASN A 52 7.48 -16.84 -31.59
C ASN A 52 8.14 -17.98 -32.39
N ASP A 53 9.40 -17.82 -32.71
CA ASP A 53 10.22 -18.84 -33.40
C ASP A 53 10.96 -19.77 -32.42
N GLY A 54 10.63 -19.68 -31.12
CA GLY A 54 11.27 -20.44 -30.03
C GLY A 54 12.65 -19.94 -29.63
N THR A 55 13.19 -18.89 -30.26
CA THR A 55 14.51 -18.36 -29.89
C THR A 55 14.48 -17.57 -28.60
N PHE A 56 15.58 -17.57 -27.86
CA PHE A 56 15.76 -16.76 -26.67
C PHE A 56 17.17 -16.18 -26.59
N THR A 57 17.29 -15.11 -25.80
CA THR A 57 18.58 -14.53 -25.40
C THR A 57 18.50 -14.16 -23.94
N ILE A 58 19.48 -14.60 -23.14
CA ILE A 58 19.58 -14.31 -21.72
C ILE A 58 21.01 -13.86 -21.40
N PRO A 59 21.22 -12.85 -20.54
CA PRO A 59 22.54 -12.47 -20.06
C PRO A 59 23.26 -13.67 -19.41
N TYR A 60 24.51 -13.88 -19.78
CA TYR A 60 25.34 -14.92 -19.17
C TYR A 60 25.73 -14.51 -17.75
N ASP A 61 25.55 -15.42 -16.81
CA ASP A 61 25.95 -15.23 -15.42
C ASP A 61 27.00 -16.29 -15.02
N PRO A 62 28.28 -15.91 -14.93
CA PRO A 62 29.35 -16.85 -14.57
C PRO A 62 29.29 -17.40 -13.15
N GLN A 63 28.45 -16.80 -12.28
CA GLN A 63 28.26 -17.26 -10.90
C GLN A 63 27.13 -18.30 -10.78
N ASN A 64 26.30 -18.45 -11.82
CA ASN A 64 25.19 -19.38 -11.85
C ASN A 64 25.32 -20.33 -13.04
N MET A 65 25.55 -21.59 -12.76
CA MET A 65 25.80 -22.61 -13.78
C MET A 65 24.53 -23.31 -14.28
N TYR A 66 23.35 -23.03 -13.71
CA TYR A 66 22.11 -23.75 -14.00
C TYR A 66 21.08 -22.84 -14.63
N LEU A 67 20.82 -23.01 -15.92
CA LEU A 67 19.73 -22.36 -16.63
C LEU A 67 18.51 -23.28 -16.59
N VAL A 68 17.43 -22.80 -15.99
CA VAL A 68 16.15 -23.51 -15.89
C VAL A 68 15.24 -23.06 -17.03
N ILE A 69 14.65 -24.04 -17.73
CA ILE A 69 13.68 -23.84 -18.81
C ILE A 69 12.37 -24.45 -18.37
N SER A 70 11.31 -23.63 -18.31
CA SER A 70 9.99 -24.03 -17.82
C SER A 70 8.90 -23.58 -18.78
N TYR A 71 7.95 -24.46 -19.06
CA TYR A 71 6.76 -24.17 -19.83
C TYR A 71 5.56 -24.96 -19.29
N ILE A 72 4.37 -24.36 -19.34
CA ILE A 72 3.15 -24.98 -18.81
C ILE A 72 2.83 -26.26 -19.59
N GLY A 73 2.67 -27.38 -18.88
CA GLY A 73 2.40 -28.70 -19.47
C GLY A 73 3.65 -29.47 -19.92
N TYR A 74 4.84 -28.98 -19.58
CA TYR A 74 6.11 -29.62 -19.86
C TYR A 74 6.95 -29.78 -18.60
N VAL A 75 7.73 -30.87 -18.56
CA VAL A 75 8.70 -31.10 -17.47
C VAL A 75 9.74 -30.00 -17.50
N THR A 76 9.96 -29.36 -16.37
CA THR A 76 10.98 -28.32 -16.23
C THR A 76 12.37 -28.93 -16.48
N ASP A 77 13.13 -28.39 -17.42
CA ASP A 77 14.49 -28.80 -17.75
C ASP A 77 15.51 -27.85 -17.10
N THR A 78 16.68 -28.40 -16.75
CA THR A 78 17.76 -27.61 -16.14
C THR A 78 19.06 -27.91 -16.91
N VAL A 79 19.60 -26.87 -17.54
CA VAL A 79 20.80 -26.94 -18.35
C VAL A 79 22.01 -26.45 -17.57
N HIS A 80 23.08 -27.24 -17.52
CA HIS A 80 24.34 -26.80 -16.93
C HIS A 80 25.17 -26.05 -17.96
N VAL A 81 25.51 -24.80 -17.66
CA VAL A 81 26.16 -23.87 -18.59
C VAL A 81 27.44 -23.32 -18.00
N HIS A 82 28.58 -23.72 -18.56
CA HIS A 82 29.90 -23.28 -18.09
C HIS A 82 30.45 -22.05 -18.81
N THR A 83 30.08 -21.90 -20.08
CA THR A 83 30.54 -20.81 -20.95
C THR A 83 29.41 -20.33 -21.83
N PRO A 84 29.45 -19.08 -22.33
CA PRO A 84 28.49 -18.62 -23.31
C PRO A 84 28.47 -19.56 -24.54
N GLN A 85 27.32 -20.18 -24.79
CA GLN A 85 27.11 -21.10 -25.92
C GLN A 85 25.67 -21.04 -26.41
N TYR A 86 25.47 -21.50 -27.65
CA TYR A 86 24.11 -21.65 -28.18
C TYR A 86 23.45 -22.89 -27.57
N ILE A 87 22.24 -22.71 -27.01
CA ILE A 87 21.50 -23.77 -26.33
C ILE A 87 20.27 -24.16 -27.15
N SER A 88 20.23 -25.41 -27.60
CA SER A 88 19.04 -25.97 -28.25
C SER A 88 18.44 -27.02 -27.32
N ARG A 89 17.15 -26.86 -26.94
CA ARG A 89 16.48 -27.77 -26.02
C ARG A 89 15.11 -28.16 -26.51
N LYS A 90 14.82 -29.46 -26.41
CA LYS A 90 13.52 -30.06 -26.67
C LYS A 90 12.87 -30.36 -25.33
N MET A 91 11.70 -29.76 -25.09
CA MET A 91 10.93 -29.97 -23.87
C MET A 91 10.15 -31.29 -23.94
N THR A 92 10.00 -31.94 -22.80
CA THR A 92 9.25 -33.19 -22.68
C THR A 92 7.89 -32.90 -22.07
N PRO A 93 6.75 -33.31 -22.71
CA PRO A 93 5.42 -33.12 -22.12
C PRO A 93 5.31 -33.81 -20.77
N GLU A 94 4.66 -33.16 -19.84
CA GLU A 94 4.38 -33.77 -18.53
C GLU A 94 3.23 -34.78 -18.69
N LYS A 95 3.52 -36.08 -18.47
CA LYS A 95 2.48 -37.10 -18.48
C LYS A 95 1.53 -36.87 -17.30
N SER A 96 0.24 -36.80 -17.57
CA SER A 96 -0.84 -36.57 -16.58
C SER A 96 -1.03 -37.79 -15.64
N SER A 97 -0.03 -38.15 -14.86
CA SER A 97 -0.17 -39.05 -13.74
C SER A 97 0.94 -38.77 -12.73
N ASP A 98 0.54 -38.38 -11.54
CA ASP A 98 1.36 -38.06 -10.37
C ASP A 98 2.16 -36.73 -10.46
N LEU A 99 1.45 -35.62 -10.25
CA LEU A 99 2.01 -34.39 -9.75
C LEU A 99 2.50 -34.64 -8.32
N ASN A 100 3.69 -35.20 -8.18
CA ASN A 100 4.51 -34.88 -7.03
C ASN A 100 4.87 -33.42 -7.19
N GLU A 101 4.16 -32.56 -6.47
CA GLU A 101 4.42 -31.13 -6.36
C GLU A 101 5.91 -30.95 -6.02
N VAL A 102 6.73 -30.61 -7.02
CA VAL A 102 8.03 -30.03 -6.76
C VAL A 102 7.73 -28.64 -6.24
N VAL A 103 7.50 -28.56 -4.94
CA VAL A 103 7.50 -27.30 -4.21
C VAL A 103 8.93 -26.78 -4.37
N VAL A 104 9.13 -25.94 -5.39
CA VAL A 104 10.28 -25.06 -5.42
C VAL A 104 9.99 -24.06 -4.31
N ASP A 105 10.40 -24.42 -3.10
CA ASP A 105 10.41 -23.54 -1.94
C ASP A 105 11.50 -22.49 -2.19
N LYS A 106 11.21 -21.62 -3.19
CA LYS A 106 11.93 -20.39 -3.35
C LYS A 106 11.54 -19.57 -2.15
N THR A 107 12.36 -19.58 -1.11
CA THR A 107 12.22 -18.71 0.05
C THR A 107 12.23 -17.27 -0.48
N ARG A 108 11.03 -16.76 -0.84
CA ARG A 108 10.87 -15.35 -1.24
C ARG A 108 11.44 -14.52 -0.11
N LYS A 109 12.32 -13.59 -0.43
CA LYS A 109 12.77 -12.58 0.55
C LYS A 109 11.53 -11.93 1.15
N SER A 110 11.53 -11.70 2.44
CA SER A 110 10.39 -11.09 3.15
C SER A 110 10.03 -9.73 2.56
N LEU A 111 11.03 -9.00 2.06
CA LEU A 111 10.90 -7.77 1.28
C LEU A 111 11.73 -7.90 0.02
N GLU A 112 11.12 -7.72 -1.16
CA GLU A 112 11.79 -7.83 -2.46
C GLU A 112 11.52 -6.59 -3.31
N ARG A 113 12.58 -5.92 -3.76
CA ARG A 113 12.51 -4.86 -4.75
C ARG A 113 12.62 -5.47 -6.15
N SER A 114 11.61 -5.27 -6.98
CA SER A 114 11.63 -5.78 -8.34
C SER A 114 12.78 -5.17 -9.13
N GLN A 115 13.68 -6.00 -9.65
CA GLN A 115 14.76 -5.55 -10.55
C GLN A 115 14.32 -5.56 -12.02
N LEU A 116 13.27 -6.28 -12.36
CA LEU A 116 12.79 -6.47 -13.74
C LEU A 116 11.79 -5.38 -14.18
N LYS A 117 10.96 -4.88 -13.25
CA LYS A 117 9.95 -3.87 -13.61
C LYS A 117 10.59 -2.50 -13.81
N ALA A 118 10.15 -1.76 -14.85
CA ALA A 118 10.55 -0.37 -15.08
C ALA A 118 10.05 0.54 -13.95
N ALA A 119 8.86 0.29 -13.40
CA ALA A 119 8.35 0.98 -12.23
C ALA A 119 9.12 0.58 -10.96
N ASN A 120 9.28 1.50 -10.01
CA ASN A 120 9.90 1.23 -8.70
C ASN A 120 8.90 0.50 -7.78
N VAL A 121 8.92 -0.83 -7.84
CA VAL A 121 8.01 -1.71 -7.09
C VAL A 121 8.76 -2.47 -6.03
N THR A 122 8.26 -2.41 -4.80
CA THR A 122 8.72 -3.23 -3.67
C THR A 122 7.57 -4.15 -3.25
N THR A 123 7.83 -5.45 -3.11
CA THR A 123 6.86 -6.44 -2.64
C THR A 123 7.19 -6.87 -1.22
N MET A 124 6.21 -6.78 -0.33
CA MET A 124 6.24 -7.35 1.02
C MET A 124 5.49 -8.68 0.98
N ALA A 125 6.16 -9.77 1.30
CA ALA A 125 5.53 -11.08 1.43
C ALA A 125 4.85 -11.24 2.80
N SER A 126 3.97 -12.23 2.96
CA SER A 126 3.29 -12.53 4.24
C SER A 126 4.27 -12.69 5.42
N LYS A 127 5.48 -13.23 5.18
CA LYS A 127 6.53 -13.33 6.19
C LYS A 127 6.95 -11.96 6.76
N GLU A 128 7.00 -10.90 5.94
CA GLU A 128 7.27 -9.52 6.40
C GLU A 128 6.11 -8.98 7.21
N LEU A 129 4.87 -9.26 6.77
CA LEU A 129 3.66 -8.81 7.46
C LEU A 129 3.52 -9.41 8.86
N LEU A 130 4.09 -10.59 9.11
CA LEU A 130 4.03 -11.28 10.39
C LEU A 130 5.13 -10.88 11.39
N LYS A 131 6.05 -9.96 11.04
CA LYS A 131 7.11 -9.44 11.91
C LYS A 131 6.61 -8.48 12.99
N ALA A 132 5.45 -7.88 12.80
CA ALA A 132 4.75 -7.09 13.79
C ALA A 132 3.41 -7.77 14.12
N ALA A 133 2.74 -7.33 15.18
CA ALA A 133 1.37 -7.73 15.46
C ALA A 133 0.41 -7.12 14.44
N CYS A 134 0.48 -7.59 13.18
CA CYS A 134 -0.28 -7.02 12.07
C CYS A 134 -1.73 -7.45 12.14
N CYS A 135 -2.52 -6.71 12.90
CA CYS A 135 -3.94 -6.93 12.99
C CYS A 135 -4.69 -6.42 11.74
N ASN A 136 -4.14 -5.39 11.07
CA ASN A 136 -4.72 -4.81 9.83
C ASN A 136 -3.63 -4.27 8.89
N ILE A 137 -4.04 -3.86 7.68
CA ILE A 137 -3.09 -3.37 6.67
C ILE A 137 -2.32 -2.13 7.12
N ALA A 138 -2.91 -1.20 7.90
CA ALA A 138 -2.21 -0.01 8.35
C ALA A 138 -1.00 -0.37 9.24
N GLU A 139 -1.18 -1.30 10.17
CA GLU A 139 -0.14 -1.78 11.07
C GLU A 139 0.94 -2.58 10.34
N SER A 140 0.59 -3.25 9.24
CA SER A 140 1.53 -3.99 8.40
C SER A 140 2.66 -3.12 7.81
N PHE A 141 2.46 -1.80 7.71
CA PHE A 141 3.46 -0.89 7.17
C PHE A 141 4.47 -0.36 8.21
N GLU A 142 4.30 -0.62 9.49
CA GLU A 142 5.19 -0.08 10.55
C GLU A 142 6.62 -0.60 10.45
N THR A 143 6.82 -1.77 9.85
CA THR A 143 8.14 -2.35 9.58
C THR A 143 8.70 -1.98 8.20
N ASN A 144 7.99 -1.16 7.41
CA ASN A 144 8.40 -0.79 6.06
C ASN A 144 8.89 0.66 5.98
N PRO A 145 10.14 0.91 5.54
CA PRO A 145 10.68 2.27 5.48
C PRO A 145 10.04 3.14 4.38
N SER A 146 9.32 2.57 3.40
CA SER A 146 8.75 3.34 2.28
C SER A 146 7.44 4.04 2.65
N ILE A 147 6.72 3.54 3.65
CA ILE A 147 5.43 4.05 4.10
C ILE A 147 5.58 4.65 5.49
N ASP A 148 4.97 5.79 5.71
CA ASP A 148 4.88 6.43 7.01
C ASP A 148 3.51 6.17 7.61
N VAL A 149 3.45 5.68 8.84
CA VAL A 149 2.20 5.43 9.57
C VAL A 149 2.09 6.47 10.69
N ASN A 150 0.94 7.13 10.80
CA ASN A 150 0.66 8.15 11.81
C ASN A 150 -0.79 8.05 12.28
N PHE A 151 -1.06 8.43 13.54
CA PHE A 151 -2.44 8.62 14.00
C PHE A 151 -3.08 9.84 13.33
N THR A 152 -4.39 9.79 13.09
CA THR A 152 -5.15 10.90 12.48
C THR A 152 -5.63 11.90 13.52
N ASP A 153 -6.03 11.38 14.68
CA ASP A 153 -6.64 12.13 15.78
C ASP A 153 -6.49 11.39 17.12
N ALA A 154 -6.88 12.04 18.20
CA ALA A 154 -6.75 11.51 19.55
C ALA A 154 -7.93 10.65 20.02
N LEU A 155 -8.98 10.48 19.23
CA LEU A 155 -10.24 9.88 19.67
C LEU A 155 -10.53 8.53 19.03
N THR A 156 -10.18 8.39 17.75
CA THR A 156 -10.60 7.23 16.93
C THR A 156 -9.60 6.10 16.88
N GLY A 157 -8.36 6.34 17.35
CA GLY A 157 -7.25 5.37 17.24
C GLY A 157 -6.87 5.03 15.79
N THR A 158 -7.34 5.83 14.83
CA THR A 158 -7.18 5.57 13.41
C THR A 158 -5.79 5.92 12.94
N LYS A 159 -5.16 5.00 12.21
CA LYS A 159 -3.87 5.21 11.57
C LYS A 159 -4.06 5.56 10.10
N GLN A 160 -3.36 6.58 9.62
CA GLN A 160 -3.24 6.91 8.21
C GLN A 160 -1.84 6.58 7.70
N ILE A 161 -1.74 6.30 6.43
CA ILE A 161 -0.46 6.10 5.76
C ILE A 161 -0.10 7.29 4.88
N LYS A 162 1.21 7.52 4.75
CA LYS A 162 1.78 8.52 3.85
C LYS A 162 2.88 7.89 3.02
N MET A 163 2.95 8.24 1.75
CA MET A 163 4.02 7.85 0.85
C MET A 163 4.52 9.07 0.10
N LEU A 164 5.85 9.22 -0.02
CA LEU A 164 6.50 10.39 -0.61
C LEU A 164 6.07 11.73 0.07
N GLY A 165 5.69 11.64 1.37
CA GLY A 165 5.21 12.77 2.15
C GLY A 165 3.75 13.18 1.91
N LEU A 166 3.02 12.46 1.08
CA LEU A 166 1.60 12.69 0.77
C LEU A 166 0.72 11.62 1.42
N THR A 167 -0.46 12.02 1.89
CA THR A 167 -1.44 11.17 2.59
C THR A 167 -2.16 10.21 1.64
N SER A 168 -2.83 9.22 2.20
CA SER A 168 -3.53 8.15 1.48
C SER A 168 -4.49 8.59 0.37
N PRO A 169 -5.19 9.76 0.42
CA PRO A 169 -5.99 10.23 -0.71
C PRO A 169 -5.24 10.39 -2.03
N TYR A 170 -3.92 10.62 -1.99
CA TYR A 170 -3.08 10.73 -3.19
C TYR A 170 -2.49 9.40 -3.68
N LEU A 171 -2.86 8.29 -3.02
CA LEU A 171 -2.47 6.92 -3.35
C LEU A 171 -3.66 6.15 -3.92
N VAL A 172 -3.43 5.31 -4.90
CA VAL A 172 -4.39 4.25 -5.21
C VAL A 172 -4.09 3.06 -4.30
N ILE A 173 -5.03 2.71 -3.44
CA ILE A 173 -4.95 1.53 -2.59
C ILE A 173 -5.94 0.50 -3.14
N ALA A 174 -5.39 -0.59 -3.69
CA ALA A 174 -6.14 -1.59 -4.43
C ALA A 174 -6.06 -2.97 -3.77
N GLU A 175 -7.16 -3.70 -3.82
CA GLU A 175 -7.25 -5.12 -3.55
C GLU A 175 -7.16 -5.86 -4.88
N GLU A 176 -6.05 -6.58 -5.11
CA GLU A 176 -5.85 -7.34 -6.34
C GLU A 176 -6.09 -6.52 -7.63
N ASN A 177 -5.55 -5.31 -7.66
CA ASN A 177 -5.68 -4.31 -8.73
C ASN A 177 -7.08 -3.70 -8.92
N ILE A 178 -8.02 -3.93 -8.02
CA ILE A 178 -9.31 -3.23 -7.96
C ILE A 178 -9.21 -2.13 -6.89
N PRO A 179 -9.42 -0.84 -7.19
CA PRO A 179 -9.39 0.23 -6.19
C PRO A 179 -10.38 -0.05 -5.05
N ALA A 180 -9.88 -0.16 -3.80
CA ALA A 180 -10.65 -0.62 -2.65
C ALA A 180 -10.84 0.43 -1.56
N ILE A 181 -9.82 1.24 -1.28
CA ILE A 181 -9.87 2.26 -0.21
C ILE A 181 -9.93 3.64 -0.86
N ARG A 182 -11.16 4.14 -1.02
CA ARG A 182 -11.48 5.44 -1.61
C ARG A 182 -12.88 5.91 -1.17
N GLY A 183 -13.21 7.18 -1.39
CA GLY A 183 -14.52 7.74 -1.05
C GLY A 183 -14.85 7.57 0.44
N ALA A 184 -15.97 6.91 0.75
CA ALA A 184 -16.43 6.69 2.12
C ALA A 184 -15.45 5.87 2.97
N SER A 185 -14.67 4.97 2.35
CA SER A 185 -13.67 4.14 3.05
C SER A 185 -12.36 4.89 3.33
N GLN A 186 -12.19 6.14 2.91
CA GLN A 186 -10.89 6.82 2.91
C GLN A 186 -10.28 6.97 4.30
N ALA A 187 -11.09 7.26 5.33
CA ALA A 187 -10.59 7.45 6.69
C ALA A 187 -10.23 6.12 7.37
N TYR A 188 -11.11 5.13 7.32
CA TYR A 188 -11.01 3.93 8.17
C TYR A 188 -10.70 2.64 7.39
N GLY A 189 -10.72 2.69 6.05
CA GLY A 189 -10.63 1.50 5.20
C GLY A 189 -9.38 0.64 5.39
N LEU A 190 -8.28 1.21 5.84
CA LEU A 190 -7.06 0.46 6.17
C LEU A 190 -7.24 -0.50 7.35
N SER A 191 -8.17 -0.23 8.27
CA SER A 191 -8.49 -1.10 9.41
C SER A 191 -9.50 -2.20 9.06
N PHE A 192 -10.11 -2.17 7.86
CA PHE A 192 -11.14 -3.12 7.46
C PHE A 192 -10.61 -4.45 6.91
N VAL A 193 -9.32 -4.53 6.61
CA VAL A 193 -8.70 -5.73 6.04
C VAL A 193 -7.70 -6.31 7.03
N PRO A 194 -7.97 -7.53 7.55
CA PRO A 194 -7.04 -8.21 8.43
C PRO A 194 -5.74 -8.54 7.71
N GLY A 195 -4.60 -8.25 8.35
CA GLY A 195 -3.28 -8.51 7.77
C GLY A 195 -3.01 -10.00 7.48
N THR A 196 -3.65 -10.89 8.24
CA THR A 196 -3.55 -12.35 8.06
C THR A 196 -4.24 -12.89 6.81
N TRP A 197 -5.11 -12.10 6.15
CA TRP A 197 -5.76 -12.47 4.88
C TRP A 197 -4.91 -12.12 3.66
N VAL A 198 -3.82 -11.36 3.88
CA VAL A 198 -2.98 -10.81 2.82
C VAL A 198 -1.79 -11.72 2.54
N GLU A 199 -1.65 -12.16 1.30
CA GLU A 199 -0.51 -12.93 0.80
C GLU A 199 0.72 -12.04 0.59
N SER A 200 0.51 -10.86 -0.01
CA SER A 200 1.57 -9.90 -0.29
C SER A 200 1.04 -8.50 -0.50
N ILE A 201 1.90 -7.49 -0.28
CA ILE A 201 1.62 -6.09 -0.59
C ILE A 201 2.67 -5.58 -1.56
N GLN A 202 2.24 -5.01 -2.67
CA GLN A 202 3.09 -4.36 -3.66
C GLN A 202 3.00 -2.84 -3.48
N ILE A 203 4.13 -2.20 -3.27
CA ILE A 203 4.26 -0.75 -3.11
C ILE A 203 4.95 -0.20 -4.34
N THR A 204 4.25 0.60 -5.15
CA THR A 204 4.78 1.28 -6.32
C THR A 204 4.95 2.76 -6.00
N LYS A 205 6.19 3.25 -5.99
CA LYS A 205 6.50 4.66 -5.80
C LYS A 205 6.35 5.46 -7.10
N GLY A 206 5.83 6.68 -6.99
CA GLY A 206 5.55 7.55 -8.14
C GLY A 206 4.23 7.23 -8.83
N ALA A 207 3.96 7.85 -9.97
CA ALA A 207 2.75 7.56 -10.74
C ALA A 207 2.74 6.08 -11.14
N GLY A 208 1.72 5.34 -10.73
CA GLY A 208 1.58 3.91 -11.04
C GLY A 208 1.20 3.65 -12.51
N PRO A 209 1.01 2.39 -12.95
CA PRO A 209 0.58 2.06 -14.31
C PRO A 209 -0.79 2.65 -14.66
N VAL A 210 -1.01 2.96 -15.93
CA VAL A 210 -2.28 3.58 -16.40
C VAL A 210 -3.48 2.64 -16.30
N VAL A 211 -3.24 1.33 -16.26
CA VAL A 211 -4.26 0.28 -16.16
C VAL A 211 -5.15 0.44 -14.94
N ASN A 212 -4.59 0.91 -13.81
CA ASN A 212 -5.27 0.99 -12.52
C ASN A 212 -5.96 2.34 -12.26
N GLY A 213 -6.19 3.15 -13.29
CA GLY A 213 -6.95 4.40 -13.19
C GLY A 213 -6.08 5.67 -13.22
N TYR A 214 -6.75 6.80 -13.11
CA TYR A 214 -6.17 8.14 -13.24
C TYR A 214 -5.83 8.82 -11.90
N GLU A 215 -6.26 8.26 -10.78
CA GLU A 215 -6.21 8.92 -9.46
C GLU A 215 -4.83 8.83 -8.76
N SER A 216 -3.93 7.94 -9.23
CA SER A 216 -2.60 7.80 -8.65
C SER A 216 -1.74 9.04 -8.89
N ILE A 217 -1.40 9.76 -7.82
CA ILE A 217 -0.53 10.95 -7.83
C ILE A 217 0.85 10.59 -7.26
N SER A 218 0.91 10.03 -6.04
CA SER A 218 2.18 9.72 -5.38
C SER A 218 2.55 8.24 -5.40
N GLY A 219 1.61 7.36 -5.74
CA GLY A 219 1.89 5.94 -5.89
C GLY A 219 0.68 5.04 -5.80
N GLN A 220 0.99 3.74 -5.80
CA GLN A 220 -0.01 2.69 -5.65
C GLN A 220 0.43 1.67 -4.60
N ILE A 221 -0.53 1.18 -3.85
CA ILE A 221 -0.39 0.05 -2.95
C ILE A 221 -1.41 -0.99 -3.41
N ASN A 222 -0.93 -2.16 -3.80
CA ASN A 222 -1.79 -3.28 -4.17
C ASN A 222 -1.56 -4.42 -3.20
N TYR A 223 -2.60 -4.90 -2.53
CA TYR A 223 -2.52 -6.09 -1.72
C TYR A 223 -3.23 -7.26 -2.40
N GLU A 224 -2.57 -8.41 -2.35
CA GLU A 224 -3.07 -9.68 -2.85
C GLU A 224 -3.60 -10.49 -1.68
N LEU A 225 -4.78 -11.07 -1.83
CA LEU A 225 -5.37 -11.97 -0.84
C LEU A 225 -4.84 -13.39 -1.01
N LEU A 226 -4.84 -14.18 0.07
CA LEU A 226 -4.54 -15.62 0.02
C LEU A 226 -5.45 -16.32 -0.98
N LYS A 227 -4.87 -17.24 -1.77
CA LYS A 227 -5.55 -17.91 -2.88
C LYS A 227 -5.99 -19.31 -2.49
N PRO A 228 -7.27 -19.68 -2.66
CA PRO A 228 -7.82 -20.96 -2.20
C PRO A 228 -7.08 -22.22 -2.67
N MET A 229 -6.47 -22.18 -3.86
CA MET A 229 -5.75 -23.34 -4.41
C MET A 229 -4.39 -23.57 -3.76
N ASN A 230 -3.74 -22.50 -3.27
CA ASN A 230 -2.33 -22.54 -2.88
C ASN A 230 -2.15 -22.36 -1.37
N ASP A 231 -3.20 -22.10 -0.63
CA ASP A 231 -3.15 -21.85 0.80
C ASP A 231 -3.49 -23.12 1.60
N ILE A 232 -3.04 -23.12 2.86
CA ILE A 232 -3.23 -24.25 3.79
C ILE A 232 -4.72 -24.50 4.10
N PRO A 233 -5.13 -25.73 4.37
CA PRO A 233 -6.54 -26.07 4.64
C PRO A 233 -7.14 -25.31 5.82
N PHE A 234 -6.37 -25.04 6.87
CA PHE A 234 -6.85 -24.32 8.05
C PHE A 234 -5.77 -23.46 8.68
N PHE A 235 -6.15 -22.23 9.02
CA PHE A 235 -5.34 -21.27 9.75
C PHE A 235 -6.15 -20.64 10.89
N LEU A 236 -5.50 -20.46 12.03
CA LEU A 236 -6.03 -19.74 13.18
C LEU A 236 -4.96 -18.81 13.73
N ASN A 237 -5.29 -17.55 14.00
CA ASN A 237 -4.50 -16.62 14.77
C ASN A 237 -5.36 -16.00 15.86
N ALA A 238 -4.90 -16.10 17.11
CA ALA A 238 -5.50 -15.41 18.25
C ALA A 238 -4.47 -14.42 18.82
N TYR A 239 -4.93 -13.24 19.20
CA TYR A 239 -4.12 -12.13 19.69
C TYR A 239 -4.80 -11.44 20.86
N GLY A 240 -4.00 -10.94 21.80
CA GLY A 240 -4.46 -10.07 22.87
C GLY A 240 -3.37 -9.10 23.29
N ASP A 241 -3.76 -7.88 23.70
CA ASP A 241 -2.86 -6.84 24.17
C ASP A 241 -3.29 -6.23 25.51
N THR A 242 -2.35 -5.51 26.15
CA THR A 242 -2.59 -4.80 27.42
C THR A 242 -3.54 -3.62 27.29
N GLY A 243 -3.85 -3.17 26.07
CA GLY A 243 -4.90 -2.20 25.75
C GLY A 243 -6.29 -2.85 25.66
N SER A 244 -6.45 -4.11 26.13
CA SER A 244 -7.68 -4.91 26.12
C SER A 244 -8.26 -5.19 24.73
N ARG A 245 -7.45 -5.20 23.70
CA ARG A 245 -7.83 -5.67 22.38
C ARG A 245 -7.65 -7.18 22.31
N PHE A 246 -8.71 -7.87 21.90
CA PHE A 246 -8.71 -9.28 21.59
C PHE A 246 -9.07 -9.46 20.12
N GLU A 247 -8.39 -10.37 19.44
CA GLU A 247 -8.60 -10.59 18.02
C GLU A 247 -8.48 -12.07 17.67
N LEU A 248 -9.40 -12.53 16.82
CA LEU A 248 -9.43 -13.86 16.26
C LEU A 248 -9.51 -13.77 14.74
N ASN A 249 -8.57 -14.41 14.07
CA ASN A 249 -8.56 -14.59 12.62
C ASN A 249 -8.52 -16.08 12.30
N THR A 250 -9.39 -16.52 11.41
CA THR A 250 -9.37 -17.89 10.91
C THR A 250 -9.74 -17.94 9.44
N HIS A 251 -9.17 -18.90 8.73
CA HIS A 251 -9.65 -19.24 7.41
C HIS A 251 -9.59 -20.75 7.16
N PHE A 252 -10.50 -21.20 6.32
CA PHE A 252 -10.67 -22.58 5.91
C PHE A 252 -10.61 -22.64 4.40
N ASN A 253 -9.74 -23.50 3.87
CA ASN A 253 -9.62 -23.73 2.44
C ASN A 253 -10.03 -25.14 2.09
N LYS A 254 -10.77 -25.28 1.01
CA LYS A 254 -11.20 -26.57 0.50
C LYS A 254 -11.07 -26.64 -1.02
N LYS A 255 -10.34 -27.62 -1.49
CA LYS A 255 -10.37 -28.05 -2.88
C LYS A 255 -11.71 -28.79 -3.12
N VAL A 256 -12.59 -28.22 -3.91
CA VAL A 256 -13.93 -28.78 -4.21
C VAL A 256 -13.82 -29.75 -5.38
N SER A 257 -12.98 -29.44 -6.37
CA SER A 257 -12.61 -30.32 -7.49
C SER A 257 -11.23 -29.93 -7.99
N ASP A 258 -10.72 -30.59 -9.01
CA ASP A 258 -9.40 -30.26 -9.58
C ASP A 258 -9.31 -28.83 -10.14
N LYS A 259 -10.45 -28.23 -10.48
CA LYS A 259 -10.55 -26.88 -11.06
C LYS A 259 -11.13 -25.85 -10.12
N TRP A 260 -11.81 -26.26 -9.05
CA TRP A 260 -12.49 -25.36 -8.12
C TRP A 260 -11.96 -25.49 -6.69
N SER A 261 -11.68 -24.37 -6.09
CA SER A 261 -11.35 -24.25 -4.66
C SER A 261 -12.10 -23.09 -4.04
N THR A 262 -12.38 -23.20 -2.73
CA THR A 262 -13.05 -22.16 -1.96
C THR A 262 -12.35 -21.91 -0.64
N SER A 263 -12.43 -20.67 -0.17
CA SER A 263 -11.97 -20.27 1.16
C SER A 263 -13.08 -19.52 1.89
N LEU A 264 -13.18 -19.78 3.18
CA LEU A 264 -13.98 -18.98 4.11
C LEU A 264 -13.03 -18.30 5.09
N PHE A 265 -13.03 -16.98 5.12
CA PHE A 265 -12.26 -16.15 6.02
C PHE A 265 -13.18 -15.53 7.06
N VAL A 266 -12.81 -15.59 8.32
CA VAL A 266 -13.54 -14.97 9.44
C VAL A 266 -12.59 -14.20 10.32
N HIS A 267 -12.94 -12.97 10.64
CA HIS A 267 -12.20 -12.10 11.55
C HIS A 267 -13.16 -11.48 12.55
N GLY A 268 -12.74 -11.43 13.79
CA GLY A 268 -13.40 -10.67 14.83
C GLY A 268 -12.39 -10.02 15.74
N ASN A 269 -12.65 -8.77 16.15
CA ASN A 269 -11.91 -8.13 17.22
C ASN A 269 -12.84 -7.35 18.15
N ALA A 270 -12.37 -7.16 19.38
CA ALA A 270 -13.04 -6.32 20.37
C ALA A 270 -12.00 -5.63 21.26
N ARG A 271 -12.25 -4.36 21.60
CA ARG A 271 -11.56 -3.61 22.65
C ARG A 271 -12.59 -3.18 23.68
N VAL A 272 -12.43 -3.60 24.91
CA VAL A 272 -13.49 -3.54 25.93
C VAL A 272 -13.15 -2.71 27.18
N ALA A 273 -11.88 -2.47 27.49
CA ALA A 273 -11.50 -1.69 28.65
C ALA A 273 -11.27 -0.21 28.35
N LYS A 274 -11.75 0.62 29.22
CA LYS A 274 -11.54 2.07 29.19
C LYS A 274 -10.16 2.39 29.77
N ASN A 275 -9.28 3.01 28.98
CA ASN A 275 -7.92 3.38 29.36
C ASN A 275 -7.71 4.88 29.15
N ASP A 276 -7.29 5.58 30.20
CA ASP A 276 -6.86 6.98 30.22
C ASP A 276 -5.51 7.03 30.97
N MET A 277 -4.41 6.81 30.25
CA MET A 277 -3.07 6.73 30.83
C MET A 277 -2.40 8.11 30.95
N ASN A 278 -2.93 9.12 30.27
CA ASN A 278 -2.44 10.49 30.29
C ASN A 278 -3.22 11.39 31.26
N ASN A 279 -4.32 10.88 31.85
CA ASN A 279 -5.21 11.53 32.82
C ASN A 279 -5.82 12.83 32.28
N ASP A 280 -6.22 12.86 31.01
CA ASP A 280 -6.92 13.99 30.43
C ASP A 280 -8.45 13.84 30.43
N GLY A 281 -8.96 12.72 30.96
CA GLY A 281 -10.38 12.38 31.05
C GLY A 281 -10.95 11.74 29.80
N PHE A 282 -10.12 11.49 28.77
CA PHE A 282 -10.52 10.86 27.51
C PHE A 282 -9.87 9.46 27.36
N LEU A 283 -10.53 8.62 26.58
CA LEU A 283 -9.98 7.31 26.23
C LEU A 283 -8.78 7.47 25.31
N ASP A 284 -7.62 6.91 25.68
CA ASP A 284 -6.43 6.86 24.83
C ASP A 284 -6.62 5.99 23.58
N ASN A 285 -7.47 4.99 23.69
CA ASN A 285 -7.89 4.11 22.60
C ASN A 285 -9.41 3.96 22.63
N PRO A 286 -10.09 4.02 21.48
CA PRO A 286 -11.53 3.81 21.43
C PRO A 286 -11.89 2.38 21.84
N LEU A 287 -13.02 2.21 22.51
CA LEU A 287 -13.71 0.93 22.57
C LEU A 287 -14.16 0.55 21.16
N GLY A 288 -14.31 -0.73 20.87
CA GLY A 288 -14.76 -1.13 19.55
C GLY A 288 -14.99 -2.61 19.39
N LYS A 289 -15.73 -2.93 18.33
CA LYS A 289 -16.01 -4.30 17.88
C LYS A 289 -15.96 -4.32 16.38
N GLN A 290 -15.33 -5.35 15.82
CA GLN A 290 -15.36 -5.57 14.38
C GLN A 290 -15.64 -7.04 14.08
N PHE A 291 -16.49 -7.27 13.12
CA PHE A 291 -16.74 -8.57 12.52
C PHE A 291 -16.57 -8.47 11.02
N ASN A 292 -15.86 -9.42 10.43
CA ASN A 292 -15.58 -9.44 8.99
C ASN A 292 -15.59 -10.89 8.51
N VAL A 293 -16.37 -11.17 7.47
CA VAL A 293 -16.45 -12.48 6.84
C VAL A 293 -16.31 -12.35 5.34
N MET A 294 -15.54 -13.26 4.74
CA MET A 294 -15.36 -13.31 3.29
C MET A 294 -15.40 -14.76 2.82
N ASN A 295 -16.20 -15.03 1.78
CA ASN A 295 -16.14 -16.27 1.03
C ASN A 295 -15.51 -15.99 -0.33
N ARG A 296 -14.48 -16.77 -0.67
CA ARG A 296 -13.71 -16.63 -1.90
C ARG A 296 -13.73 -17.92 -2.68
N TRP A 297 -14.01 -17.83 -3.96
CA TRP A 297 -13.96 -18.94 -4.91
C TRP A 297 -12.88 -18.71 -5.95
N GLN A 298 -12.18 -19.77 -6.30
CA GLN A 298 -11.19 -19.78 -7.38
C GLN A 298 -11.51 -20.92 -8.34
N TYR A 299 -11.56 -20.57 -9.63
CA TYR A 299 -11.58 -21.52 -10.73
C TYR A 299 -10.29 -21.39 -11.52
N THR A 300 -9.62 -22.50 -11.79
CA THR A 300 -8.40 -22.53 -12.59
C THR A 300 -8.42 -23.74 -13.51
N ASN A 301 -8.26 -23.50 -14.80
CA ASN A 301 -8.15 -24.53 -15.82
C ASN A 301 -7.02 -24.16 -16.76
N PRO A 302 -5.76 -24.55 -16.44
CA PRO A 302 -4.58 -24.20 -17.23
C PRO A 302 -4.64 -24.69 -18.69
N GLU A 303 -5.17 -25.89 -18.90
CA GLU A 303 -5.30 -26.49 -20.24
C GLU A 303 -6.16 -25.64 -21.18
N LYS A 304 -7.21 -25.01 -20.62
CA LYS A 304 -8.14 -24.14 -21.36
C LYS A 304 -7.86 -22.65 -21.17
N GLY A 305 -6.79 -22.30 -20.46
CA GLY A 305 -6.35 -20.93 -20.22
C GLY A 305 -7.23 -20.09 -19.27
N TRP A 306 -8.15 -20.70 -18.51
CA TRP A 306 -9.10 -19.96 -17.66
C TRP A 306 -8.62 -19.86 -16.21
N VAL A 307 -8.67 -18.63 -15.66
CA VAL A 307 -8.48 -18.33 -14.23
C VAL A 307 -9.54 -17.33 -13.81
N SER A 308 -10.29 -17.65 -12.74
CA SER A 308 -11.35 -16.77 -12.26
C SER A 308 -11.39 -16.73 -10.73
N PHE A 309 -11.79 -15.60 -10.17
CA PHE A 309 -12.01 -15.40 -8.74
C PHE A 309 -13.36 -14.73 -8.53
N LEU A 310 -14.09 -15.19 -7.50
CA LEU A 310 -15.32 -14.57 -7.00
C LEU A 310 -15.16 -14.36 -5.50
N ASN A 311 -15.43 -13.16 -5.01
CA ASN A 311 -15.34 -12.82 -3.60
C ASN A 311 -16.67 -12.19 -3.14
N PHE A 312 -17.11 -12.60 -1.96
CA PHE A 312 -18.26 -12.04 -1.25
C PHE A 312 -17.81 -11.70 0.15
N ARG A 313 -17.86 -10.43 0.54
CA ARG A 313 -17.45 -9.98 1.87
C ARG A 313 -18.52 -9.12 2.51
N TYR A 314 -18.70 -9.30 3.82
CA TYR A 314 -19.45 -8.41 4.69
C TYR A 314 -18.61 -8.05 5.91
N MET A 315 -18.68 -6.79 6.31
CA MET A 315 -17.97 -6.27 7.47
C MET A 315 -18.84 -5.27 8.23
N ARG A 316 -18.79 -5.37 9.55
CA ARG A 316 -19.34 -4.38 10.49
C ARG A 316 -18.24 -3.95 11.44
N ASP A 317 -18.08 -2.64 11.62
CA ASP A 317 -17.09 -2.01 12.50
C ASP A 317 -17.77 -0.96 13.35
N GLU A 318 -17.64 -1.06 14.65
CA GLU A 318 -18.20 -0.15 15.65
C GLU A 318 -17.06 0.40 16.50
N LYS A 319 -16.97 1.72 16.63
CA LYS A 319 -15.97 2.41 17.45
C LYS A 319 -16.65 3.44 18.33
N GLN A 320 -16.24 3.51 19.59
CA GLN A 320 -16.69 4.50 20.58
C GLN A 320 -15.47 5.15 21.21
N GLY A 321 -15.36 6.46 21.08
CA GLY A 321 -14.32 7.28 21.73
C GLY A 321 -14.92 8.40 22.56
N GLY A 322 -14.08 9.14 23.26
CA GLY A 322 -14.53 10.29 24.05
C GLY A 322 -14.11 10.23 25.51
N GLN A 323 -14.81 10.96 26.37
CA GLN A 323 -14.55 10.96 27.81
C GLN A 323 -14.79 9.58 28.42
N VAL A 324 -14.05 9.24 29.47
CA VAL A 324 -14.12 7.92 30.14
C VAL A 324 -15.53 7.63 30.66
N ASP A 325 -16.24 8.65 31.12
CA ASP A 325 -17.58 8.52 31.70
C ASP A 325 -18.69 8.63 30.63
N PHE A 326 -18.34 8.83 29.36
CA PHE A 326 -19.32 8.92 28.27
C PHE A 326 -20.14 7.63 28.14
N ASP A 327 -21.47 7.78 28.11
CA ASP A 327 -22.46 6.74 27.87
C ASP A 327 -23.31 7.09 26.65
N PRO A 328 -23.23 6.31 25.54
CA PRO A 328 -24.01 6.62 24.32
C PRO A 328 -25.52 6.69 24.51
N ASP A 329 -26.08 5.98 25.50
CA ASP A 329 -27.52 5.91 25.71
C ASP A 329 -28.07 7.19 26.35
N THR A 330 -27.24 7.90 27.12
CA THR A 330 -27.64 9.12 27.86
C THR A 330 -27.00 10.40 27.35
N ASP A 331 -25.77 10.33 26.83
CA ASP A 331 -24.96 11.49 26.51
C ASP A 331 -24.91 11.84 25.02
N LYS A 332 -25.46 10.96 24.16
CA LYS A 332 -25.47 11.16 22.70
C LYS A 332 -26.21 12.45 22.33
N PHE A 333 -25.50 13.36 21.64
CA PHE A 333 -25.96 14.71 21.29
C PHE A 333 -26.33 15.60 22.48
N ALA A 334 -25.99 15.18 23.71
CA ALA A 334 -26.06 16.00 24.91
C ALA A 334 -24.71 16.71 25.14
N THR A 335 -24.66 17.59 26.13
CA THR A 335 -23.45 18.34 26.51
C THR A 335 -22.96 17.98 27.91
N HIS A 336 -23.34 16.81 28.44
CA HIS A 336 -22.88 16.31 29.75
C HIS A 336 -21.48 15.71 29.62
N HIS A 337 -21.32 14.64 28.81
CA HIS A 337 -20.03 14.05 28.49
C HIS A 337 -19.84 14.04 26.97
N TRP A 338 -18.63 14.36 26.56
CA TRP A 338 -18.30 14.37 25.14
C TRP A 338 -17.94 12.96 24.68
N GLY A 339 -18.58 12.48 23.62
CA GLY A 339 -18.28 11.20 23.04
C GLY A 339 -18.43 11.16 21.53
N SER A 340 -17.94 10.11 20.93
CA SER A 340 -18.06 9.82 19.50
C SER A 340 -18.39 8.36 19.25
N GLU A 341 -19.20 8.09 18.27
CA GLU A 341 -19.40 6.76 17.71
C GLU A 341 -19.23 6.79 16.20
N ILE A 342 -18.63 5.72 15.68
CA ILE A 342 -18.44 5.49 14.25
C ILE A 342 -18.89 4.06 13.96
N ASN A 343 -20.05 3.93 13.33
CA ASN A 343 -20.66 2.66 12.99
C ASN A 343 -20.64 2.48 11.48
N THR A 344 -19.92 1.46 11.00
CA THR A 344 -19.73 1.19 9.58
C THR A 344 -20.22 -0.21 9.23
N ASP A 345 -21.08 -0.29 8.23
CA ASP A 345 -21.46 -1.52 7.53
C ASP A 345 -20.91 -1.47 6.10
N LYS A 346 -20.30 -2.57 5.64
CA LYS A 346 -19.73 -2.66 4.31
C LYS A 346 -19.97 -4.05 3.71
N ALA A 347 -20.42 -4.08 2.46
CA ALA A 347 -20.54 -5.31 1.67
C ALA A 347 -19.83 -5.13 0.33
N ASP A 348 -19.02 -6.12 -0.03
CA ASP A 348 -18.24 -6.12 -1.27
C ASP A 348 -18.52 -7.42 -2.04
N VAL A 349 -18.75 -7.28 -3.33
CA VAL A 349 -18.78 -8.41 -4.27
C VAL A 349 -17.80 -8.10 -5.39
N SER A 350 -16.84 -8.97 -5.62
CA SER A 350 -15.90 -8.78 -6.72
C SER A 350 -15.73 -10.05 -7.53
N ALA A 351 -15.54 -9.88 -8.84
CA ALA A 351 -15.30 -10.95 -9.79
C ALA A 351 -14.13 -10.59 -10.70
N LYS A 352 -13.26 -11.57 -10.94
CA LYS A 352 -12.16 -11.47 -11.91
C LYS A 352 -12.23 -12.69 -12.82
N PHE A 353 -12.25 -12.44 -14.12
CA PHE A 353 -12.24 -13.47 -15.15
C PHE A 353 -11.02 -13.22 -16.02
N GLY A 354 -10.11 -14.16 -16.06
CA GLY A 354 -8.92 -14.13 -16.90
C GLY A 354 -8.92 -15.28 -17.88
N TYR A 355 -8.59 -14.99 -19.11
CA TYR A 355 -8.37 -15.96 -20.16
C TYR A 355 -7.00 -15.73 -20.78
N VAL A 356 -6.14 -16.72 -20.68
CA VAL A 356 -4.83 -16.76 -21.32
C VAL A 356 -4.98 -17.67 -22.55
N PHE A 357 -4.58 -17.18 -23.71
CA PHE A 357 -4.67 -17.96 -24.95
C PHE A 357 -3.66 -19.11 -24.89
N PRO A 358 -4.09 -20.39 -24.91
CA PRO A 358 -3.18 -21.51 -24.73
C PRO A 358 -2.06 -21.58 -25.74
N ASP A 359 -2.36 -21.26 -27.00
CA ASP A 359 -1.39 -21.25 -28.11
C ASP A 359 -0.50 -19.99 -28.12
N MET A 360 -0.85 -18.97 -27.33
CA MET A 360 -0.15 -17.68 -27.27
C MET A 360 -0.15 -17.16 -25.80
N PRO A 361 0.62 -17.77 -24.88
CA PRO A 361 0.53 -17.49 -23.44
C PRO A 361 0.92 -16.07 -23.00
N TYR A 362 1.54 -15.28 -23.88
CA TYR A 362 1.74 -13.84 -23.71
C TYR A 362 0.52 -12.99 -24.07
N GLN A 363 -0.53 -13.60 -24.64
CA GLN A 363 -1.78 -12.93 -24.95
C GLN A 363 -2.85 -13.32 -23.91
N SER A 364 -3.51 -12.32 -23.37
CA SER A 364 -4.56 -12.55 -22.36
C SER A 364 -5.63 -11.47 -22.42
N ILE A 365 -6.83 -11.84 -22.02
CA ILE A 365 -7.94 -10.93 -21.76
C ILE A 365 -8.40 -11.12 -20.33
N GLY A 366 -8.64 -10.03 -19.63
CA GLY A 366 -9.09 -10.04 -18.24
C GLY A 366 -10.22 -9.05 -18.02
N LEU A 367 -11.26 -9.48 -17.31
CA LEU A 367 -12.33 -8.63 -16.82
C LEU A 367 -12.25 -8.60 -15.30
N GLN A 368 -12.18 -7.41 -14.73
CA GLN A 368 -12.30 -7.15 -13.30
C GLN A 368 -13.56 -6.35 -13.06
N THR A 369 -14.41 -6.79 -12.15
CA THR A 369 -15.58 -6.03 -11.74
C THR A 369 -15.79 -6.13 -10.23
N ALA A 370 -16.23 -5.04 -9.62
CA ALA A 370 -16.54 -5.01 -8.18
C ALA A 370 -17.72 -4.09 -7.92
N PHE A 371 -18.62 -4.56 -7.06
CA PHE A 371 -19.68 -3.79 -6.46
C PHE A 371 -19.38 -3.63 -4.97
N ASN A 372 -19.44 -2.40 -4.46
CA ASN A 372 -19.26 -2.09 -3.05
C ASN A 372 -20.45 -1.31 -2.54
N TRP A 373 -20.93 -1.68 -1.36
CA TRP A 373 -21.86 -0.90 -0.57
C TRP A 373 -21.20 -0.58 0.76
N HIS A 374 -21.17 0.70 1.11
CA HIS A 374 -20.60 1.23 2.35
C HIS A 374 -21.58 2.19 2.98
N LYS A 375 -21.86 2.03 4.26
CA LYS A 375 -22.68 2.94 5.06
C LYS A 375 -21.96 3.21 6.37
N GLN A 376 -21.68 4.48 6.64
CA GLN A 376 -21.12 4.96 7.89
C GLN A 376 -22.05 5.98 8.52
N ASN A 377 -22.40 5.76 9.78
CA ASN A 377 -23.07 6.73 10.63
C ASN A 377 -22.10 7.11 11.74
N SER A 378 -21.81 8.39 11.89
CA SER A 378 -20.85 8.84 12.89
C SER A 378 -21.24 10.19 13.48
N TYR A 379 -20.86 10.38 14.75
CA TYR A 379 -20.93 11.67 15.42
C TYR A 379 -19.70 11.88 16.31
N PHE A 380 -19.41 13.12 16.62
CA PHE A 380 -18.28 13.60 17.40
C PHE A 380 -18.78 14.73 18.30
N GLY A 381 -19.13 14.42 19.56
CA GLY A 381 -19.91 15.31 20.42
C GLY A 381 -21.27 15.60 19.79
N ILE A 382 -21.50 16.85 19.38
CA ILE A 382 -22.72 17.27 18.68
C ILE A 382 -22.55 17.37 17.15
N ASN A 383 -21.35 17.20 16.61
CA ASN A 383 -21.10 17.17 15.18
C ASN A 383 -21.47 15.81 14.58
N GLN A 384 -22.04 15.78 13.37
CA GLN A 384 -22.38 14.53 12.68
C GLN A 384 -21.76 14.46 11.30
N TYR A 385 -21.35 13.26 10.95
CA TYR A 385 -20.93 12.92 9.60
C TYR A 385 -21.46 11.54 9.22
N ASN A 386 -22.41 11.50 8.29
CA ASN A 386 -22.96 10.25 7.78
C ASN A 386 -22.69 10.18 6.28
N ILE A 387 -22.21 9.04 5.82
CA ILE A 387 -21.96 8.80 4.40
C ILE A 387 -22.40 7.40 4.01
N ALA A 388 -23.14 7.31 2.91
CA ALA A 388 -23.42 6.06 2.23
C ALA A 388 -22.89 6.15 0.80
N GLN A 389 -22.21 5.08 0.36
CA GLN A 389 -21.65 4.97 -0.99
C GLN A 389 -22.03 3.63 -1.60
N LYS A 390 -22.51 3.65 -2.84
CA LYS A 390 -22.60 2.47 -3.69
C LYS A 390 -21.66 2.68 -4.87
N SER A 391 -20.79 1.71 -5.11
CA SER A 391 -19.78 1.80 -6.16
C SER A 391 -19.85 0.62 -7.10
N LEU A 392 -19.71 0.87 -8.39
CA LEU A 392 -19.42 -0.13 -9.39
C LEU A 392 -18.12 0.21 -10.11
N TYR A 393 -17.21 -0.73 -10.14
CA TYR A 393 -15.96 -0.66 -10.90
C TYR A 393 -15.93 -1.78 -11.92
N SER A 394 -15.53 -1.50 -13.14
CA SER A 394 -15.31 -2.50 -14.18
C SER A 394 -14.09 -2.12 -15.03
N ASN A 395 -13.21 -3.08 -15.30
CA ASN A 395 -12.00 -2.89 -16.08
C ASN A 395 -11.76 -4.10 -16.98
N LEU A 396 -11.85 -3.90 -18.30
CA LEU A 396 -11.53 -4.89 -19.30
C LEU A 396 -10.12 -4.61 -19.83
N ILE A 397 -9.25 -5.62 -19.74
CA ILE A 397 -7.82 -5.51 -20.05
C ILE A 397 -7.48 -6.55 -21.12
N PHE A 398 -6.77 -6.14 -22.14
CA PHE A 398 -6.17 -7.01 -23.15
C PHE A 398 -4.67 -6.79 -23.17
N ASN A 399 -3.91 -7.87 -22.98
CA ASN A 399 -2.45 -7.88 -23.07
C ASN A 399 -2.02 -8.68 -24.29
N SER A 400 -0.98 -8.21 -24.97
CA SER A 400 -0.36 -8.94 -26.08
C SER A 400 1.05 -8.41 -26.35
N ILE A 401 1.65 -8.90 -27.42
CA ILE A 401 2.96 -8.47 -27.92
C ILE A 401 2.86 -7.89 -29.32
N ILE A 402 3.88 -7.10 -29.72
CA ILE A 402 4.06 -6.59 -31.07
C ILE A 402 5.31 -7.24 -31.63
N ASN A 403 5.15 -8.11 -32.61
CA ASN A 403 6.19 -8.87 -33.32
C ASN A 403 6.98 -9.86 -32.44
N ASN A 404 7.43 -9.45 -31.24
CA ASN A 404 8.25 -10.26 -30.35
C ASN A 404 7.98 -9.93 -28.87
N THR A 405 8.50 -10.75 -27.96
CA THR A 405 8.30 -10.63 -26.50
C THR A 405 9.01 -9.43 -25.86
N LEU A 406 9.89 -8.74 -26.59
CA LEU A 406 10.52 -7.49 -26.13
C LEU A 406 9.53 -6.32 -26.15
N ASN A 407 8.53 -6.40 -27.01
CA ASN A 407 7.53 -5.37 -27.26
C ASN A 407 6.16 -5.86 -26.79
N LYS A 408 5.75 -5.45 -25.60
CA LYS A 408 4.47 -5.81 -25.00
C LYS A 408 3.54 -4.62 -24.95
N PHE A 409 2.25 -4.88 -24.99
CA PHE A 409 1.27 -3.83 -24.73
C PHE A 409 0.10 -4.34 -23.89
N ALA A 410 -0.47 -3.42 -23.14
CA ALA A 410 -1.74 -3.57 -22.45
C ALA A 410 -2.69 -2.48 -22.92
N THR A 411 -3.91 -2.84 -23.24
CA THR A 411 -4.96 -1.88 -23.60
C THR A 411 -6.28 -2.28 -22.98
N GLY A 412 -7.19 -1.35 -22.87
CA GLY A 412 -8.49 -1.68 -22.32
C GLY A 412 -9.39 -0.50 -22.08
N ILE A 413 -10.54 -0.80 -21.52
CA ILE A 413 -11.57 0.18 -21.13
C ILE A 413 -11.94 -0.01 -19.69
N ASN A 414 -12.24 1.10 -19.03
CA ASN A 414 -12.57 1.14 -17.63
C ASN A 414 -13.85 1.97 -17.43
N PHE A 415 -14.68 1.52 -16.50
CA PHE A 415 -15.88 2.22 -16.06
C PHE A 415 -15.93 2.28 -14.55
N THR A 416 -16.29 3.45 -14.01
CA THR A 416 -16.56 3.64 -12.58
C THR A 416 -17.89 4.39 -12.39
N TYR A 417 -18.62 3.97 -11.37
CA TYR A 417 -19.86 4.62 -10.94
C TYR A 417 -19.86 4.65 -9.42
N ASP A 418 -20.10 5.82 -8.85
CA ASP A 418 -20.20 6.06 -7.41
C ASP A 418 -21.43 6.90 -7.11
N ASP A 419 -22.32 6.39 -6.29
CA ASP A 419 -23.50 7.08 -5.75
C ASP A 419 -23.24 7.39 -4.28
N TYR A 420 -23.11 8.67 -3.95
CA TYR A 420 -22.85 9.19 -2.61
C TYR A 420 -24.06 9.86 -2.04
N ASN A 421 -24.45 9.44 -0.82
CA ASN A 421 -25.38 10.16 0.03
C ASN A 421 -24.60 10.62 1.26
N GLU A 422 -24.36 11.90 1.40
CA GLU A 422 -23.50 12.48 2.41
C GLU A 422 -24.23 13.55 3.21
N TYR A 423 -24.21 13.41 4.54
CA TYR A 423 -24.80 14.38 5.47
C TYR A 423 -23.74 14.88 6.44
N VAL A 424 -23.62 16.20 6.53
CA VAL A 424 -22.63 16.90 7.36
C VAL A 424 -23.37 17.88 8.25
N TYR A 425 -23.17 17.79 9.57
CA TYR A 425 -23.62 18.74 10.54
C TYR A 425 -22.47 19.13 11.45
N VAL A 426 -22.18 20.41 11.56
CA VAL A 426 -21.19 20.96 12.49
C VAL A 426 -21.91 21.98 13.35
N ASN A 427 -21.57 22.01 14.64
CA ASN A 427 -22.23 22.81 15.68
C ASN A 427 -22.69 24.20 15.21
N GLN A 428 -23.94 24.54 15.49
CA GLN A 428 -24.57 25.82 15.11
C GLN A 428 -23.84 27.06 15.63
N LEU A 429 -23.13 26.95 16.77
CA LEU A 429 -22.30 28.02 17.31
C LEU A 429 -21.22 28.50 16.32
N ASN A 430 -20.85 27.63 15.38
CA ASN A 430 -19.86 27.89 14.34
C ASN A 430 -20.48 28.31 13.01
N GLY A 431 -21.82 28.58 12.96
CA GLY A 431 -22.51 29.11 11.79
C GLY A 431 -22.73 28.09 10.65
N PHE A 432 -22.42 26.81 10.83
CA PHE A 432 -22.67 25.76 9.86
C PHE A 432 -23.91 24.96 10.23
N ASN A 433 -24.92 25.00 9.36
CA ASN A 433 -26.12 24.16 9.47
C ASN A 433 -25.89 22.82 8.73
N GLY A 434 -26.62 21.78 9.15
CA GLY A 434 -26.52 20.46 8.47
C GLY A 434 -26.82 20.58 6.98
N ASN A 435 -25.91 20.02 6.15
CA ASN A 435 -26.03 20.03 4.70
C ASN A 435 -25.95 18.63 4.12
N ARG A 436 -26.66 18.41 3.02
CA ARG A 436 -26.54 17.21 2.20
C ARG A 436 -25.70 17.50 0.98
N TYR A 437 -24.81 16.55 0.68
CA TYR A 437 -23.93 16.57 -0.50
C TYR A 437 -24.12 15.29 -1.30
N ASP A 438 -25.39 15.03 -1.68
CA ASP A 438 -25.74 13.85 -2.49
C ASP A 438 -25.21 14.04 -3.91
N ARG A 439 -24.54 13.03 -4.47
CA ARG A 439 -23.98 13.10 -5.82
C ARG A 439 -23.76 11.75 -6.46
N ILE A 440 -23.80 11.75 -7.78
CA ILE A 440 -23.37 10.64 -8.61
C ILE A 440 -22.11 11.08 -9.36
N ASP A 441 -21.05 10.30 -9.22
CA ASP A 441 -19.79 10.44 -9.91
C ASP A 441 -19.60 9.23 -10.83
N ASN A 442 -19.40 9.45 -12.13
CA ASN A 442 -19.14 8.37 -13.07
C ASN A 442 -18.04 8.74 -14.07
N SER A 443 -17.27 7.77 -14.47
CA SER A 443 -16.27 7.93 -15.50
C SER A 443 -16.17 6.72 -16.40
N ALA A 444 -15.87 6.98 -17.68
CA ALA A 444 -15.47 5.97 -18.63
C ALA A 444 -14.11 6.37 -19.21
N GLY A 445 -13.20 5.41 -19.36
CA GLY A 445 -11.88 5.67 -19.85
C GLY A 445 -11.35 4.54 -20.71
N ALA A 446 -10.43 4.89 -21.62
CA ALA A 446 -9.65 3.94 -22.40
C ALA A 446 -8.17 4.20 -22.14
N PHE A 447 -7.37 3.14 -22.13
CA PHE A 447 -5.94 3.23 -21.90
C PHE A 447 -5.14 2.37 -22.87
N PHE A 448 -3.90 2.79 -23.07
CA PHE A 448 -2.89 2.04 -23.79
C PHE A 448 -1.56 2.19 -23.07
N GLU A 449 -0.88 1.08 -22.81
CA GLU A 449 0.44 1.01 -22.18
C GLU A 449 1.34 0.13 -23.04
N TYR A 450 2.45 0.69 -23.50
CA TYR A 450 3.46 -0.02 -24.25
C TYR A 450 4.69 -0.24 -23.37
N THR A 451 5.19 -1.46 -23.38
CA THR A 451 6.40 -1.86 -22.66
C THR A 451 7.43 -2.38 -23.66
N TYR A 452 8.57 -1.73 -23.70
CA TYR A 452 9.78 -2.23 -24.33
C TYR A 452 10.72 -2.76 -23.24
N ASP A 453 11.18 -3.99 -23.39
CA ASP A 453 12.17 -4.60 -22.48
C ASP A 453 13.15 -5.41 -23.34
N ASN A 454 14.41 -4.95 -23.41
CA ASN A 454 15.43 -5.66 -24.20
C ASN A 454 15.96 -6.94 -23.54
N ALA A 455 15.31 -7.40 -22.46
CA ALA A 455 15.72 -8.52 -21.60
C ALA A 455 17.14 -8.38 -21.03
N GLY A 456 17.75 -7.21 -21.17
CA GLY A 456 19.08 -6.87 -20.73
C GLY A 456 19.08 -5.68 -19.78
N ASN A 457 19.69 -4.59 -20.24
CA ASN A 457 19.96 -3.43 -19.40
C ASN A 457 18.93 -2.30 -19.50
N PHE A 458 17.96 -2.37 -20.40
CA PHE A 458 17.01 -1.26 -20.60
C PHE A 458 15.57 -1.74 -20.72
N SER A 459 14.66 -1.06 -20.02
CA SER A 459 13.22 -1.23 -20.16
C SER A 459 12.52 0.12 -20.06
N ALA A 460 11.50 0.32 -20.89
CA ALA A 460 10.69 1.52 -20.93
C ALA A 460 9.21 1.15 -20.95
N VAL A 461 8.41 1.84 -20.16
CA VAL A 461 6.95 1.74 -20.17
C VAL A 461 6.36 3.11 -20.44
N LEU A 462 5.64 3.23 -21.55
CA LEU A 462 4.93 4.43 -21.96
C LEU A 462 3.43 4.16 -21.90
N GLY A 463 2.72 4.86 -21.03
CA GLY A 463 1.28 4.72 -20.85
C GLY A 463 0.54 6.03 -21.13
N GLY A 464 -0.63 5.91 -21.70
CA GLY A 464 -1.58 7.01 -21.91
C GLY A 464 -3.00 6.54 -21.58
N ARG A 465 -3.76 7.41 -20.97
CA ARG A 465 -5.15 7.15 -20.61
C ARG A 465 -5.99 8.36 -20.91
N PHE A 466 -7.13 8.17 -21.55
CA PHE A 466 -8.15 9.17 -21.80
C PHE A 466 -9.41 8.81 -21.01
N ASP A 467 -9.90 9.74 -20.20
CA ASP A 467 -11.08 9.56 -19.36
C ASP A 467 -12.07 10.69 -19.60
N VAL A 468 -13.36 10.34 -19.56
CA VAL A 468 -14.48 11.26 -19.52
C VAL A 468 -15.23 11.04 -18.21
N HIS A 469 -15.28 12.06 -17.38
CA HIS A 469 -15.94 12.03 -16.07
C HIS A 469 -17.05 13.09 -16.05
N ASN A 470 -18.23 12.73 -15.56
CA ASN A 470 -19.40 13.61 -15.59
C ASN A 470 -19.18 14.97 -14.88
N ARG A 471 -18.30 15.04 -13.88
CA ARG A 471 -18.00 16.29 -13.15
C ARG A 471 -16.63 16.88 -13.48
N LEU A 472 -15.65 16.06 -13.84
CA LEU A 472 -14.27 16.51 -14.07
C LEU A 472 -13.97 16.77 -15.55
N GLY A 473 -14.95 16.48 -16.46
CA GLY A 473 -14.78 16.62 -17.89
C GLY A 473 -13.88 15.59 -18.51
N ALA A 474 -13.47 15.80 -19.75
CA ALA A 474 -12.53 14.95 -20.48
C ALA A 474 -11.08 15.35 -20.16
N PHE A 475 -10.19 14.35 -20.02
CA PHE A 475 -8.77 14.60 -19.72
C PHE A 475 -7.89 13.41 -20.08
N VAL A 476 -6.57 13.68 -20.17
CA VAL A 476 -5.53 12.67 -20.43
C VAL A 476 -4.58 12.59 -19.26
N THR A 477 -4.17 11.37 -18.91
CA THR A 477 -3.15 11.10 -17.89
C THR A 477 -2.01 10.28 -18.49
N PRO A 478 -0.91 10.93 -18.96
CA PRO A 478 0.27 10.25 -19.48
C PRO A 478 1.17 9.77 -18.34
N ARG A 479 1.88 8.66 -18.57
CA ARG A 479 2.86 8.08 -17.64
C ARG A 479 4.04 7.48 -18.38
N LEU A 480 5.23 7.63 -17.79
CA LEU A 480 6.49 7.10 -18.31
C LEU A 480 7.27 6.47 -17.15
N HIS A 481 7.78 5.27 -17.37
CA HIS A 481 8.74 4.62 -16.50
C HIS A 481 9.89 4.10 -17.33
N LEU A 482 11.11 4.38 -16.88
CA LEU A 482 12.35 3.94 -17.49
C LEU A 482 13.18 3.16 -16.46
N ARG A 483 13.80 2.09 -16.91
CA ARG A 483 14.80 1.34 -16.15
C ARG A 483 16.04 1.19 -17.01
N TYR A 484 17.18 1.47 -16.39
CA TYR A 484 18.48 1.26 -16.99
C TYR A 484 19.43 0.59 -15.99
N ASN A 485 20.04 -0.51 -16.38
CA ASN A 485 21.04 -1.22 -15.61
C ASN A 485 22.42 -0.92 -16.20
N PRO A 486 23.16 0.10 -15.68
CA PRO A 486 24.48 0.47 -16.22
C PRO A 486 25.52 -0.65 -16.06
N TRP A 487 25.38 -1.48 -15.01
CA TRP A 487 26.12 -2.72 -14.78
C TRP A 487 25.25 -3.70 -14.01
N LYS A 488 25.70 -4.97 -13.87
CA LYS A 488 24.91 -6.08 -13.31
C LYS A 488 24.32 -5.82 -11.91
N SER A 489 25.04 -5.05 -11.09
CA SER A 489 24.64 -4.80 -9.69
C SER A 489 23.95 -3.45 -9.48
N ALA A 490 23.75 -2.64 -10.53
CA ALA A 490 23.11 -1.32 -10.43
C ALA A 490 21.85 -1.23 -11.27
N THR A 491 20.87 -0.51 -10.73
CA THR A 491 19.63 -0.18 -11.44
C THR A 491 19.31 1.30 -11.23
N ILE A 492 19.13 2.03 -12.30
CA ILE A 492 18.60 3.39 -12.32
C ILE A 492 17.19 3.33 -12.86
N ARG A 493 16.26 4.00 -12.19
CA ARG A 493 14.88 4.19 -12.67
C ARG A 493 14.54 5.65 -12.73
N ALA A 494 13.78 6.04 -13.75
CA ALA A 494 13.17 7.34 -13.83
C ALA A 494 11.67 7.19 -14.11
N SER A 495 10.87 8.07 -13.55
CA SER A 495 9.43 8.09 -13.78
C SER A 495 8.89 9.49 -13.87
N ALA A 496 7.85 9.65 -14.70
CA ALA A 496 7.08 10.88 -14.81
C ALA A 496 5.62 10.51 -15.06
N GLY A 497 4.68 11.17 -14.40
CA GLY A 497 3.28 10.91 -14.62
C GLY A 497 2.38 11.98 -14.06
N ARG A 498 1.20 12.09 -14.67
CA ARG A 498 0.13 12.99 -14.25
C ARG A 498 -0.96 12.20 -13.56
N GLY A 499 -1.46 12.71 -12.43
CA GLY A 499 -2.67 12.21 -11.77
C GLY A 499 -3.72 13.29 -11.65
N LYS A 500 -5.00 12.89 -11.61
CA LYS A 500 -6.15 13.77 -11.40
C LYS A 500 -7.14 13.08 -10.48
N ARG A 501 -7.68 13.79 -9.49
CA ARG A 501 -8.68 13.24 -8.57
C ARG A 501 -9.67 14.29 -8.10
N ALA A 502 -10.79 13.84 -7.61
CA ALA A 502 -11.71 14.66 -6.83
C ALA A 502 -11.42 14.53 -5.34
N ALA A 503 -11.39 15.63 -4.60
CA ALA A 503 -11.24 15.59 -3.15
C ALA A 503 -12.61 15.32 -2.49
N ASN A 504 -12.68 14.29 -1.63
CA ASN A 504 -13.81 14.05 -0.75
C ASN A 504 -13.52 14.69 0.61
N ILE A 505 -13.69 16.04 0.69
CA ILE A 505 -13.11 16.85 1.78
C ILE A 505 -13.54 16.41 3.17
N PHE A 506 -14.76 15.93 3.37
CA PHE A 506 -15.23 15.46 4.68
C PHE A 506 -14.73 14.05 4.98
N ALA A 507 -14.88 13.11 4.04
CA ALA A 507 -14.42 11.74 4.21
C ALA A 507 -12.90 11.65 4.45
N GLU A 508 -12.12 12.55 3.84
CA GLU A 508 -10.67 12.61 3.96
C GLU A 508 -10.17 13.32 5.22
N ASN A 509 -11.03 14.11 5.87
CA ASN A 509 -10.69 14.95 7.02
C ASN A 509 -11.61 14.71 8.22
N GLN A 510 -12.06 13.48 8.44
CA GLN A 510 -12.98 13.14 9.54
C GLN A 510 -12.45 13.50 10.92
N ALA A 511 -11.12 13.49 11.11
CA ALA A 511 -10.47 13.93 12.34
C ALA A 511 -10.88 15.35 12.79
N LEU A 512 -11.21 16.24 11.86
CA LEU A 512 -11.61 17.62 12.15
C LEU A 512 -12.98 17.72 12.81
N PHE A 513 -13.85 16.70 12.67
CA PHE A 513 -15.15 16.68 13.36
C PHE A 513 -14.97 16.54 14.87
N GLY A 514 -13.86 15.98 15.34
CA GLY A 514 -13.46 15.96 16.75
C GLY A 514 -12.83 17.26 17.22
N SER A 515 -13.28 18.40 16.69
CA SER A 515 -12.83 19.73 17.08
C SER A 515 -13.95 20.75 17.05
N SER A 516 -13.72 21.91 17.68
CA SER A 516 -14.62 23.08 17.64
C SER A 516 -14.45 23.94 16.38
N ARG A 517 -13.64 23.48 15.39
CA ARG A 517 -13.37 24.24 14.17
C ARG A 517 -14.61 24.38 13.30
N MET A 518 -14.87 25.60 12.86
CA MET A 518 -15.88 25.89 11.84
C MET A 518 -15.34 25.49 10.47
N PHE A 519 -16.12 24.71 9.72
CA PHE A 519 -15.78 24.34 8.34
C PHE A 519 -16.26 25.43 7.39
N GLN A 520 -15.36 25.93 6.57
CA GLN A 520 -15.66 26.93 5.57
C GLN A 520 -15.15 26.49 4.21
N ILE A 521 -16.07 26.34 3.25
CA ILE A 521 -15.75 26.00 1.87
C ILE A 521 -15.82 27.28 1.04
N THR A 522 -14.76 27.58 0.29
CA THR A 522 -14.74 28.67 -0.68
C THR A 522 -14.87 28.07 -2.08
N PRO A 523 -16.06 28.08 -2.69
CA PRO A 523 -16.28 27.47 -4.00
C PRO A 523 -15.64 28.31 -5.12
N GLU A 524 -15.13 27.63 -6.15
CA GLU A 524 -14.55 28.26 -7.36
C GLU A 524 -15.60 28.49 -8.47
N GLY A 525 -16.87 28.62 -8.13
CA GLY A 525 -17.97 28.91 -9.02
C GLY A 525 -19.12 27.89 -8.97
N ALA A 526 -20.23 28.23 -9.62
CA ALA A 526 -21.42 27.39 -9.69
C ALA A 526 -21.25 26.31 -10.77
N GLY A 527 -21.69 25.09 -10.47
CA GLY A 527 -21.98 24.09 -11.47
C GLY A 527 -21.01 22.91 -11.55
N GLY A 528 -21.51 21.74 -11.25
CA GLY A 528 -20.96 20.45 -11.63
C GLY A 528 -19.73 19.93 -10.86
N LYS A 529 -19.13 20.74 -10.01
CA LYS A 529 -17.94 20.40 -9.25
C LYS A 529 -18.30 19.82 -7.88
N ILE A 530 -17.42 19.03 -7.32
CA ILE A 530 -17.63 18.40 -6.01
C ILE A 530 -17.40 19.46 -4.93
N TYR A 531 -18.39 19.73 -4.09
CA TYR A 531 -18.42 20.81 -3.08
C TYR A 531 -18.14 22.23 -3.67
N GLY A 532 -18.34 22.44 -4.98
CA GLY A 532 -17.96 23.67 -5.66
C GLY A 532 -16.43 23.81 -5.91
N LEU A 533 -15.64 22.79 -5.60
CA LEU A 533 -14.18 22.81 -5.74
C LEU A 533 -13.71 22.14 -7.04
N ASN A 534 -12.64 22.65 -7.61
CA ASN A 534 -11.98 22.07 -8.77
C ASN A 534 -11.20 20.80 -8.40
N PRO A 535 -11.04 19.83 -9.33
CA PRO A 535 -10.28 18.62 -9.09
C PRO A 535 -8.81 18.91 -8.81
N GLU A 536 -8.19 18.05 -8.02
CA GLU A 536 -6.75 18.07 -7.79
C GLU A 536 -6.02 17.47 -8.97
N ILE A 537 -4.94 18.13 -9.40
CA ILE A 537 -4.12 17.74 -10.54
C ILE A 537 -2.66 17.90 -10.15
N ALA A 538 -1.88 16.86 -10.33
CA ALA A 538 -0.45 16.92 -10.05
C ALA A 538 0.38 16.13 -11.06
N TRP A 539 1.64 16.57 -11.21
CA TRP A 539 2.69 15.83 -11.87
C TRP A 539 3.65 15.27 -10.82
N ASN A 540 3.96 14.00 -10.95
CA ASN A 540 4.98 13.34 -10.14
C ASN A 540 6.18 12.96 -11.03
N TYR A 541 7.39 13.26 -10.54
CA TYR A 541 8.65 12.92 -11.16
C TYR A 541 9.50 12.17 -10.16
N GLY A 542 10.15 11.10 -10.58
CA GLY A 542 10.96 10.27 -9.70
C GLY A 542 12.24 9.78 -10.35
N VAL A 543 13.28 9.66 -9.54
CA VAL A 543 14.54 8.98 -9.88
C VAL A 543 14.89 8.06 -8.72
N SER A 544 15.27 6.84 -9.03
CA SER A 544 15.71 5.83 -8.07
C SER A 544 17.02 5.22 -8.54
N PHE A 545 17.97 5.08 -7.63
CA PHE A 545 19.23 4.37 -7.83
C PHE A 545 19.34 3.23 -6.83
N VAL A 546 19.61 2.03 -7.30
CA VAL A 546 19.83 0.84 -6.50
C VAL A 546 21.19 0.27 -6.85
N GLN A 547 22.01 0.00 -5.85
CA GLN A 547 23.31 -0.65 -6.00
C GLN A 547 23.40 -1.83 -5.06
N ASN A 548 23.62 -3.01 -5.60
CA ASN A 548 23.99 -4.20 -4.85
C ASN A 548 25.53 -4.34 -4.83
N PHE A 549 26.10 -4.66 -3.69
CA PHE A 549 27.56 -4.86 -3.55
C PHE A 549 27.84 -5.84 -2.41
N PRO A 550 28.95 -6.62 -2.53
CA PRO A 550 29.34 -7.53 -1.48
C PRO A 550 30.03 -6.77 -0.33
N VAL A 551 29.63 -7.06 0.90
CA VAL A 551 30.30 -6.63 2.14
C VAL A 551 30.61 -7.88 2.93
N PHE A 552 31.87 -8.17 3.20
CA PHE A 552 32.33 -9.39 3.88
C PHE A 552 31.72 -10.68 3.26
N GLY A 553 31.62 -10.74 1.92
CA GLY A 553 31.08 -11.86 1.18
C GLY A 553 29.56 -12.05 1.27
N LYS A 554 28.83 -11.05 1.80
CA LYS A 554 27.37 -11.01 1.89
C LYS A 554 26.82 -9.84 1.12
N ASN A 555 25.59 -9.97 0.60
CA ASN A 555 24.98 -8.96 -0.24
C ASN A 555 24.44 -7.79 0.57
N ALA A 556 24.86 -6.57 0.23
CA ALA A 556 24.30 -5.31 0.70
C ALA A 556 23.59 -4.61 -0.45
N GLU A 557 22.43 -4.02 -0.19
CA GLU A 557 21.68 -3.19 -1.13
C GLU A 557 21.64 -1.77 -0.62
N PHE A 558 22.14 -0.84 -1.42
CA PHE A 558 22.04 0.60 -1.19
C PHE A 558 21.04 1.21 -2.16
N VAL A 559 20.13 2.04 -1.65
CA VAL A 559 19.06 2.64 -2.44
C VAL A 559 18.98 4.12 -2.16
N VAL A 560 18.83 4.91 -3.21
CA VAL A 560 18.53 6.35 -3.14
C VAL A 560 17.33 6.63 -4.03
N ASP A 561 16.25 7.12 -3.42
CA ASP A 561 15.01 7.50 -4.11
C ASP A 561 14.81 9.01 -3.95
N PHE A 562 14.61 9.72 -5.04
CA PHE A 562 14.17 11.11 -5.04
C PHE A 562 12.90 11.25 -5.86
N TYR A 563 11.86 11.84 -5.27
CA TYR A 563 10.59 12.12 -5.92
C TYR A 563 10.15 13.55 -5.67
N ARG A 564 9.57 14.14 -6.71
CA ARG A 564 8.95 15.47 -6.65
C ARG A 564 7.52 15.41 -7.19
N THR A 565 6.57 15.87 -6.39
CA THR A 565 5.17 16.09 -6.81
C THR A 565 4.92 17.58 -6.89
N ASN A 566 4.45 18.07 -8.03
CA ASN A 566 4.02 19.45 -8.24
C ASN A 566 2.52 19.47 -8.48
N PHE A 567 1.77 20.17 -7.64
CA PHE A 567 0.34 20.37 -7.83
C PHE A 567 0.10 21.53 -8.80
N THR A 568 -0.63 21.25 -9.87
CA THR A 568 -1.17 22.28 -10.77
C THR A 568 -2.44 22.86 -10.15
N ASN A 569 -3.24 22.03 -9.47
CA ASN A 569 -4.33 22.43 -8.61
C ASN A 569 -4.43 21.45 -7.44
N GLN A 570 -4.82 21.96 -6.27
CA GLN A 570 -4.99 21.20 -5.05
C GLN A 570 -6.17 21.78 -4.25
N VAL A 571 -6.92 20.94 -3.57
CA VAL A 571 -7.83 21.38 -2.53
C VAL A 571 -7.03 21.57 -1.24
N VAL A 572 -6.84 22.81 -0.86
CA VAL A 572 -6.09 23.17 0.35
C VAL A 572 -6.99 23.04 1.56
N VAL A 573 -6.52 22.31 2.57
CA VAL A 573 -7.10 22.28 3.92
C VAL A 573 -6.24 23.21 4.78
N ASP A 574 -6.72 24.43 5.01
CA ASP A 574 -5.97 25.47 5.70
C ASP A 574 -6.33 25.53 7.20
N LEU A 575 -5.39 25.12 8.03
CA LEU A 575 -5.47 25.15 9.49
C LEU A 575 -4.57 26.25 10.08
N TYR A 576 -4.08 27.17 9.23
CA TYR A 576 -3.18 28.26 9.64
C TYR A 576 -3.86 29.62 9.72
N ALA A 577 -5.02 29.78 9.05
CA ALA A 577 -5.74 31.05 9.04
C ALA A 577 -6.32 31.39 10.42
N SER A 578 -6.89 30.40 11.10
CA SER A 578 -7.45 30.54 12.45
C SER A 578 -7.46 29.18 13.19
N PRO A 579 -7.25 29.17 14.50
CA PRO A 579 -7.41 27.93 15.29
C PRO A 579 -8.85 27.41 15.32
N GLN A 580 -9.85 28.27 15.14
CA GLN A 580 -11.27 27.92 15.17
C GLN A 580 -11.87 27.66 13.79
N GLN A 581 -11.02 27.59 12.73
CA GLN A 581 -11.49 27.37 11.36
C GLN A 581 -10.72 26.26 10.66
N ALA A 582 -11.41 25.54 9.80
CA ALA A 582 -10.84 24.68 8.78
C ALA A 582 -11.35 25.18 7.42
N LEU A 583 -10.47 25.80 6.65
CA LEU A 583 -10.83 26.38 5.36
C LEU A 583 -10.51 25.41 4.25
N PHE A 584 -11.47 25.24 3.31
CA PHE A 584 -11.31 24.41 2.11
C PHE A 584 -11.45 25.29 0.87
N TYR A 585 -10.39 25.36 0.07
CA TYR A 585 -10.36 26.17 -1.15
C TYR A 585 -9.37 25.58 -2.16
N ASN A 586 -9.50 25.97 -3.43
CA ASN A 586 -8.53 25.60 -4.43
C ASN A 586 -7.24 26.42 -4.33
N LEU A 587 -6.12 25.79 -4.58
CA LEU A 587 -4.78 26.37 -4.55
C LEU A 587 -4.70 27.64 -5.42
N LYS A 588 -4.21 28.75 -4.84
CA LYS A 588 -4.00 30.05 -5.53
C LYS A 588 -2.51 30.37 -5.75
N GLY A 589 -1.63 29.44 -5.52
CA GLY A 589 -0.20 29.62 -5.61
C GLY A 589 0.50 28.31 -5.95
N LYS A 590 1.60 28.01 -5.27
CA LYS A 590 2.41 26.81 -5.48
C LYS A 590 2.18 25.80 -4.37
N SER A 591 2.12 24.53 -4.73
CA SER A 591 2.17 23.42 -3.78
C SER A 591 3.02 22.31 -4.36
N TYR A 592 3.95 21.82 -3.56
CA TYR A 592 4.85 20.74 -3.95
C TYR A 592 5.26 19.86 -2.78
N ALA A 593 5.69 18.66 -3.11
CA ALA A 593 6.31 17.71 -2.18
C ALA A 593 7.59 17.15 -2.79
N ASN A 594 8.74 17.41 -2.15
CA ASN A 594 10.01 16.74 -2.41
C ASN A 594 10.21 15.65 -1.36
N SER A 595 10.60 14.47 -1.78
CA SER A 595 10.89 13.30 -0.94
C SER A 595 12.23 12.71 -1.34
N LEU A 596 13.17 12.66 -0.41
CA LEU A 596 14.43 11.94 -0.53
C LEU A 596 14.44 10.80 0.48
N GLN A 597 14.76 9.59 0.03
CA GLN A 597 14.97 8.41 0.89
C GLN A 597 16.32 7.79 0.53
N VAL A 598 17.12 7.53 1.55
CA VAL A 598 18.34 6.73 1.45
C VAL A 598 18.15 5.51 2.32
N GLU A 599 18.41 4.32 1.76
CA GLU A 599 18.16 3.04 2.42
C GLU A 599 19.38 2.13 2.27
N LEU A 600 19.73 1.41 3.32
CA LEU A 600 20.75 0.37 3.33
C LEU A 600 20.14 -0.91 3.92
N ASN A 601 20.15 -1.97 3.14
CA ASN A 601 19.74 -3.31 3.53
C ASN A 601 20.98 -4.20 3.52
N TYR A 602 21.27 -4.86 4.61
CA TYR A 602 22.44 -5.72 4.73
C TYR A 602 22.11 -7.03 5.44
N GLU A 603 22.35 -8.13 4.75
CA GLU A 603 22.27 -9.48 5.28
C GLU A 603 23.63 -9.89 5.85
N ILE A 604 23.87 -9.65 7.15
CA ILE A 604 25.14 -9.97 7.84
C ILE A 604 25.40 -11.48 7.81
N THR A 605 24.34 -12.27 8.06
CA THR A 605 24.32 -13.72 7.87
C THR A 605 22.99 -14.11 7.24
N ARG A 606 22.84 -15.36 6.76
CA ARG A 606 21.55 -15.87 6.22
C ARG A 606 20.36 -15.72 7.18
N HIS A 607 20.64 -15.42 8.45
CA HIS A 607 19.67 -15.37 9.53
C HIS A 607 19.61 -14.00 10.22
N PHE A 608 20.53 -13.09 9.91
CA PHE A 608 20.63 -11.79 10.57
C PHE A 608 20.64 -10.66 9.55
N ASN A 609 19.55 -9.89 9.53
CA ASN A 609 19.29 -8.83 8.58
C ASN A 609 19.20 -7.49 9.29
N ILE A 610 19.84 -6.46 8.73
CA ILE A 610 19.70 -5.07 9.15
C ILE A 610 19.18 -4.28 7.97
N ARG A 611 18.15 -3.45 8.25
CA ARG A 611 17.60 -2.48 7.31
C ARG A 611 17.60 -1.13 7.97
N THR A 612 18.15 -0.13 7.31
CA THR A 612 18.12 1.25 7.78
C THR A 612 17.67 2.17 6.67
N ALA A 613 16.92 3.22 7.02
CA ALA A 613 16.51 4.24 6.07
C ALA A 613 16.47 5.62 6.72
N TYR A 614 16.89 6.61 5.96
CA TYR A 614 16.71 8.02 6.30
C TYR A 614 15.84 8.70 5.26
N LYS A 615 14.87 9.49 5.71
CA LYS A 615 13.96 10.24 4.86
C LYS A 615 14.03 11.72 5.16
N TYR A 616 14.01 12.50 4.09
CA TYR A 616 13.90 13.95 4.14
C TYR A 616 12.76 14.42 3.26
N TYR A 617 11.90 15.27 3.83
CA TYR A 617 10.75 15.85 3.14
C TYR A 617 10.83 17.37 3.15
N ASP A 618 10.63 17.99 1.97
CA ASP A 618 10.39 19.42 1.83
C ASP A 618 9.06 19.61 1.12
N ILE A 619 8.00 19.84 1.92
CA ILE A 619 6.62 19.93 1.44
C ILE A 619 6.08 21.29 1.84
N LYS A 620 5.71 22.08 0.85
CA LYS A 620 5.18 23.43 1.06
C LYS A 620 3.94 23.67 0.21
N THR A 621 3.05 24.46 0.77
CA THR A 621 1.84 24.94 0.12
C THR A 621 1.68 26.43 0.39
N ASP A 622 1.26 27.19 -0.61
CA ASP A 622 0.89 28.58 -0.46
C ASP A 622 -0.52 28.65 0.12
N TYR A 623 -0.57 28.83 1.45
CA TYR A 623 -1.81 29.09 2.19
C TYR A 623 -2.20 30.57 2.10
N LEU A 624 -3.41 30.93 2.51
CA LEU A 624 -3.85 32.34 2.59
C LEU A 624 -2.89 33.16 3.48
N SER A 625 -2.29 32.54 4.47
CA SER A 625 -1.32 33.15 5.40
C SER A 625 0.15 33.07 4.90
N GLY A 626 0.37 32.79 3.62
CA GLY A 626 1.68 32.67 2.97
C GLY A 626 2.18 31.24 2.83
N SER A 627 3.37 31.06 2.23
CA SER A 627 3.97 29.75 1.98
C SER A 627 4.42 29.09 3.27
N LYS A 628 3.88 27.91 3.58
CA LYS A 628 4.20 27.15 4.81
C LYS A 628 4.39 25.67 4.56
N GLU A 629 5.11 25.03 5.47
CA GLU A 629 5.23 23.57 5.53
C GLU A 629 3.87 22.94 5.80
N ARG A 630 3.63 21.74 5.23
CA ARG A 630 2.43 20.97 5.52
C ARG A 630 2.39 20.59 7.00
N PRO A 631 1.26 20.79 7.71
CA PRO A 631 1.15 20.44 9.12
C PRO A 631 1.18 18.92 9.33
N LEU A 632 1.61 18.50 10.52
CA LEU A 632 1.66 17.11 10.98
C LEU A 632 2.45 16.18 10.02
N GLN A 633 3.53 16.74 9.43
CA GLN A 633 4.48 16.01 8.61
C GLN A 633 5.90 16.21 9.14
N ALA A 634 6.53 15.11 9.57
CA ALA A 634 7.94 15.16 9.99
C ALA A 634 8.83 15.45 8.78
N LYS A 635 9.70 16.46 8.91
CA LYS A 635 10.66 16.81 7.85
C LYS A 635 11.76 15.76 7.70
N ASN A 636 12.17 15.15 8.80
CA ASN A 636 13.23 14.15 8.86
C ASN A 636 12.70 12.92 9.59
N ARG A 637 13.03 11.73 9.09
CA ARG A 637 12.75 10.46 9.74
C ARG A 637 13.95 9.54 9.60
N PHE A 638 14.20 8.75 10.64
CA PHE A 638 15.12 7.63 10.58
C PHE A 638 14.42 6.37 11.00
N PHE A 639 14.67 5.31 10.26
CA PHE A 639 14.12 3.97 10.47
C PHE A 639 15.28 2.98 10.56
N ALA A 640 15.21 2.05 11.50
CA ALA A 640 16.08 0.88 11.54
C ALA A 640 15.28 -0.35 11.97
N ASN A 641 15.50 -1.46 11.29
CA ASN A 641 14.93 -2.76 11.64
C ASN A 641 16.05 -3.79 11.68
N VAL A 642 16.06 -4.58 12.75
CA VAL A 642 16.98 -5.70 12.95
C VAL A 642 16.17 -6.97 13.11
N ALA A 643 16.41 -7.95 12.26
CA ALA A 643 15.73 -9.23 12.28
C ALA A 643 16.76 -10.37 12.39
N TYR A 644 16.55 -11.26 13.37
CA TYR A 644 17.34 -12.46 13.56
C TYR A 644 16.44 -13.70 13.62
N GLU A 645 16.80 -14.73 12.86
CA GLU A 645 16.10 -16.01 12.86
C GLU A 645 17.12 -17.13 13.14
N THR A 646 16.81 -18.06 14.05
CA THR A 646 17.67 -19.24 14.24
C THR A 646 17.50 -20.22 13.07
N HIS A 647 18.39 -21.20 12.96
CA HIS A 647 18.19 -22.31 12.03
C HIS A 647 16.87 -23.02 12.32
N VAL A 648 16.23 -23.51 11.26
CA VAL A 648 15.04 -24.37 11.38
C VAL A 648 15.50 -25.76 11.76
N HIS A 649 15.16 -26.21 12.96
CA HIS A 649 15.44 -27.56 13.44
C HIS A 649 14.34 -28.53 12.98
N GLU A 650 14.60 -29.85 13.14
CA GLU A 650 13.60 -30.89 12.86
C GLU A 650 12.24 -30.58 13.49
N GLY A 651 11.16 -30.86 12.76
CA GLY A 651 9.80 -30.53 13.13
C GLY A 651 9.43 -29.06 12.97
N GLY A 652 10.30 -28.22 12.37
CA GLY A 652 10.00 -26.81 12.09
C GLY A 652 10.23 -25.86 13.27
N LYS A 653 11.02 -26.29 14.27
CA LYS A 653 11.32 -25.46 15.47
C LYS A 653 12.25 -24.31 15.13
N GLN A 654 11.87 -23.07 15.45
CA GLN A 654 12.66 -21.88 15.15
C GLN A 654 12.35 -20.75 16.15
N TRP A 655 13.34 -19.91 16.47
CA TRP A 655 13.17 -18.61 17.09
C TRP A 655 13.34 -17.50 16.06
N LYS A 656 12.50 -16.46 16.16
CA LYS A 656 12.60 -15.24 15.36
C LYS A 656 12.54 -14.04 16.29
N PHE A 657 13.44 -13.09 16.09
CA PHE A 657 13.53 -11.84 16.85
C PHE A 657 13.48 -10.69 15.88
N ASP A 658 12.65 -9.72 16.16
CA ASP A 658 12.48 -8.51 15.34
C ASP A 658 12.47 -7.28 16.24
N VAL A 659 13.26 -6.28 15.89
CA VAL A 659 13.33 -4.99 16.61
C VAL A 659 13.27 -3.89 15.58
N THR A 660 12.34 -2.95 15.77
CA THR A 660 12.14 -1.79 14.91
C THR A 660 12.33 -0.50 15.72
N TYR A 661 13.14 0.38 15.20
CA TYR A 661 13.37 1.73 15.72
C TYR A 661 12.90 2.77 14.71
N ASN A 662 12.11 3.72 15.16
CA ASN A 662 11.65 4.86 14.38
C ASN A 662 11.97 6.16 15.13
N TRP A 663 12.74 7.05 14.51
CA TRP A 663 12.90 8.41 14.97
C TRP A 663 12.14 9.37 14.07
N MET A 664 11.32 10.21 14.71
CA MET A 664 10.52 11.25 14.07
C MET A 664 11.10 12.62 14.43
N GLY A 665 11.50 13.38 13.43
CA GLY A 665 11.90 14.78 13.58
C GLY A 665 10.71 15.69 13.90
N LYS A 666 11.02 16.97 14.15
CA LYS A 666 9.99 18.00 14.39
C LYS A 666 8.98 18.07 13.26
N GLN A 667 7.72 18.27 13.63
CA GLN A 667 6.59 18.45 12.71
C GLN A 667 6.01 19.84 12.89
N ARG A 668 5.70 20.52 11.79
CA ARG A 668 4.95 21.78 11.85
C ARG A 668 3.57 21.49 12.40
N LEU A 669 3.09 22.29 13.37
CA LEU A 669 1.75 22.16 13.93
C LEU A 669 0.80 23.18 13.30
N PRO A 670 -0.53 22.89 13.26
CA PRO A 670 -1.55 23.88 12.96
C PRO A 670 -1.43 25.12 13.85
N TYR A 671 -1.92 26.24 13.38
CA TYR A 671 -1.83 27.50 14.13
C TYR A 671 -2.80 27.50 15.34
N THR A 672 -2.29 27.82 16.52
CA THR A 672 -3.03 27.97 17.76
C THR A 672 -2.69 29.27 18.50
N GLY A 673 -1.91 30.17 17.89
CA GLY A 673 -1.30 31.32 18.57
C GLY A 673 -2.30 32.40 19.03
N SER A 674 -3.52 32.46 18.45
CA SER A 674 -4.57 33.39 18.89
C SER A 674 -5.47 32.84 20.01
N ASN A 675 -5.29 31.54 20.39
CA ASN A 675 -6.01 30.98 21.54
C ASN A 675 -5.50 31.60 22.86
N PRO A 676 -6.26 31.50 23.96
CA PRO A 676 -5.74 31.70 25.31
C PRO A 676 -4.49 30.86 25.57
N VAL A 677 -3.61 31.30 26.46
CA VAL A 677 -2.27 30.71 26.66
C VAL A 677 -2.33 29.22 26.98
N GLU A 678 -3.31 28.79 27.77
CA GLU A 678 -3.53 27.39 28.16
C GLU A 678 -3.87 26.46 26.98
N TYR A 679 -4.44 27.00 25.89
CA TYR A 679 -4.83 26.29 24.67
C TYR A 679 -3.88 26.53 23.49
N ARG A 680 -2.66 27.02 23.77
CA ARG A 680 -1.63 27.21 22.74
C ARG A 680 -0.71 26.01 22.64
N MET A 681 -0.35 25.69 21.43
CA MET A 681 0.77 24.81 21.11
C MET A 681 1.89 25.60 20.43
N GLY A 682 3.10 25.11 20.53
CA GLY A 682 4.23 25.65 19.78
C GLY A 682 4.04 25.50 18.28
N SER A 683 4.86 26.22 17.50
CA SER A 683 4.81 26.10 16.04
C SER A 683 5.30 24.74 15.51
N TYR A 684 6.06 24.00 16.30
CA TYR A 684 6.60 22.68 15.98
C TYR A 684 6.45 21.74 17.16
N SER A 685 6.24 20.45 16.85
CA SER A 685 6.33 19.37 17.83
C SER A 685 7.77 19.15 18.30
N PRO A 686 8.01 18.50 19.44
CA PRO A 686 9.30 17.88 19.73
C PRO A 686 9.59 16.73 18.73
N SER A 687 10.86 16.35 18.60
CA SER A 687 11.25 15.07 17.99
C SER A 687 11.12 13.95 19.00
N PHE A 688 10.88 12.72 18.53
CA PHE A 688 10.71 11.57 19.41
C PHE A 688 11.18 10.27 18.75
N SER A 689 11.33 9.23 19.57
CA SER A 689 11.75 7.89 19.16
C SER A 689 10.76 6.85 19.63
N LEU A 690 10.51 5.85 18.78
CA LEU A 690 9.69 4.69 19.09
C LEU A 690 10.51 3.42 18.90
N PHE A 691 10.38 2.49 19.84
CA PHE A 691 10.97 1.15 19.78
C PHE A 691 9.87 0.11 19.87
N ASN A 692 9.85 -0.80 18.93
CA ASN A 692 8.96 -1.96 18.93
C ASN A 692 9.80 -3.22 18.83
N ALA A 693 9.40 -4.29 19.52
CA ALA A 693 10.09 -5.58 19.45
C ALA A 693 9.10 -6.74 19.48
N GLN A 694 9.43 -7.80 18.75
CA GLN A 694 8.68 -9.06 18.75
C GLN A 694 9.62 -10.25 18.82
N VAL A 695 9.21 -11.25 19.59
CA VAL A 695 9.83 -12.57 19.63
C VAL A 695 8.78 -13.58 19.20
N THR A 696 9.14 -14.46 18.27
CA THR A 696 8.27 -15.56 17.82
C THR A 696 8.98 -16.88 18.02
N ARG A 697 8.28 -17.85 18.63
CA ARG A 697 8.73 -19.24 18.78
C ARG A 697 7.85 -20.15 17.94
N SER A 698 8.39 -20.72 16.89
CA SER A 698 7.78 -21.87 16.20
C SER A 698 8.13 -23.13 16.97
N PHE A 699 7.13 -23.81 17.52
CA PHE A 699 7.28 -25.07 18.25
C PHE A 699 7.27 -26.26 17.28
N SER A 700 6.59 -26.06 16.15
CA SER A 700 6.52 -27.03 15.05
C SER A 700 6.19 -26.29 13.74
N SER A 701 6.09 -27.01 12.64
CA SER A 701 5.58 -26.49 11.37
C SER A 701 4.09 -26.06 11.41
N VAL A 702 3.40 -26.49 12.50
CA VAL A 702 1.94 -26.31 12.68
C VAL A 702 1.61 -25.21 13.69
N PHE A 703 2.46 -25.03 14.72
CA PHE A 703 2.16 -24.18 15.87
C PHE A 703 3.29 -23.21 16.18
N GLU A 704 2.95 -21.94 16.30
CA GLU A 704 3.85 -20.86 16.77
C GLU A 704 3.16 -19.92 17.75
N MET A 705 3.93 -19.38 18.69
CA MET A 705 3.52 -18.31 19.59
C MET A 705 4.43 -17.10 19.36
N TYR A 706 3.86 -15.92 19.56
CA TYR A 706 4.60 -14.67 19.50
C TYR A 706 4.21 -13.75 20.65
N ALA A 707 5.17 -12.97 21.12
CA ALA A 707 4.98 -11.92 22.10
C ALA A 707 5.79 -10.71 21.71
N GLY A 708 5.30 -9.53 22.02
CA GLY A 708 6.01 -8.31 21.68
C GLY A 708 5.58 -7.12 22.52
N ALA A 709 6.26 -6.02 22.26
CA ALA A 709 5.98 -4.73 22.88
C ALA A 709 6.08 -3.61 21.84
N GLU A 710 5.10 -2.74 21.84
CA GLU A 710 5.10 -1.50 21.06
C GLU A 710 5.39 -0.31 21.98
N ASN A 711 6.06 0.70 21.41
CA ASN A 711 6.43 1.90 22.14
C ASN A 711 7.14 1.62 23.48
N ILE A 712 8.17 0.76 23.45
CA ILE A 712 8.92 0.33 24.65
C ILE A 712 9.49 1.53 25.43
N GLY A 713 9.83 2.63 24.74
CA GLY A 713 10.28 3.89 25.34
C GLY A 713 9.20 4.68 26.07
N ASN A 714 7.96 4.20 26.05
CA ASN A 714 6.80 4.84 26.70
C ASN A 714 6.61 6.33 26.35
N TYR A 715 6.95 6.70 25.09
CA TYR A 715 6.77 8.07 24.66
C TYR A 715 5.30 8.36 24.38
N ARG A 716 4.79 9.49 24.90
CA ARG A 716 3.40 9.94 24.69
C ARG A 716 3.34 11.43 24.38
N GLN A 717 2.37 11.83 23.57
CA GLN A 717 2.04 13.23 23.39
C GLN A 717 1.36 13.77 24.66
N LYS A 718 1.99 14.75 25.35
CA LYS A 718 1.49 15.25 26.63
C LYS A 718 0.14 15.98 26.56
N LYS A 719 -0.09 16.71 25.45
CA LYS A 719 -1.36 17.40 25.16
C LYS A 719 -1.89 16.86 23.84
N ALA A 720 -2.58 15.72 23.88
CA ALA A 720 -3.17 15.09 22.73
C ALA A 720 -4.47 15.79 22.31
N ILE A 721 -5.22 16.28 23.28
CA ILE A 721 -6.48 16.99 23.12
C ILE A 721 -6.34 18.40 23.70
N LEU A 722 -6.56 19.44 22.91
CA LEU A 722 -6.69 20.79 23.38
C LEU A 722 -8.10 20.99 23.97
N GLY A 723 -8.21 21.67 25.10
CA GLY A 723 -9.49 21.96 25.72
C GLY A 723 -10.23 20.72 26.26
N ALA A 724 -9.52 19.64 26.62
CA ALA A 724 -10.10 18.41 27.18
C ALA A 724 -10.99 18.68 28.40
N ASN A 725 -10.65 19.69 29.20
CA ASN A 725 -11.45 20.13 30.37
C ASN A 725 -12.75 20.86 30.01
N ASN A 726 -12.93 21.29 28.77
CA ASN A 726 -14.14 21.90 28.26
C ASN A 726 -14.39 21.47 26.78
N PRO A 727 -14.80 20.21 26.56
CA PRO A 727 -14.83 19.64 25.21
C PRO A 727 -15.93 20.19 24.31
N PHE A 728 -16.92 20.89 24.85
CA PHE A 728 -17.93 21.64 24.07
C PHE A 728 -17.58 23.13 23.88
N GLY A 729 -16.42 23.56 24.41
CA GLY A 729 -15.92 24.91 24.31
C GLY A 729 -15.24 25.22 22.97
N ALA A 730 -14.99 26.51 22.73
CA ALA A 730 -14.45 27.02 21.46
C ALA A 730 -13.00 26.59 21.13
N TYR A 731 -12.29 26.01 22.08
CA TYR A 731 -10.87 25.65 21.93
C TYR A 731 -10.61 24.15 21.95
N PHE A 732 -11.66 23.34 21.90
CA PHE A 732 -11.53 21.87 21.83
C PHE A 732 -10.98 21.45 20.47
N ASP A 733 -9.92 20.65 20.47
CA ASP A 733 -9.33 20.11 19.25
C ASP A 733 -8.54 18.82 19.52
N SER A 734 -9.04 17.70 19.01
CA SER A 734 -8.42 16.38 19.07
C SER A 734 -7.61 16.02 17.82
N SER A 735 -7.59 16.90 16.80
CA SER A 735 -7.00 16.62 15.50
C SER A 735 -5.48 16.91 15.43
N ILE A 736 -4.89 17.53 16.47
CA ILE A 736 -3.47 17.93 16.47
C ILE A 736 -2.61 16.80 17.08
N VAL A 737 -2.54 15.66 16.41
CA VAL A 737 -1.78 14.51 16.88
C VAL A 737 -0.51 14.32 16.05
N TYR A 738 0.65 14.40 16.72
CA TYR A 738 1.97 14.22 16.12
C TYR A 738 2.73 12.98 16.62
N ALA A 739 2.27 12.36 17.73
CA ALA A 739 2.93 11.22 18.37
C ALA A 739 1.89 10.28 19.01
N PRO A 740 2.27 9.08 19.48
CA PRO A 740 1.36 8.19 20.19
C PRO A 740 0.71 8.85 21.40
N ILE A 741 -0.53 8.50 21.64
CA ILE A 741 -1.33 8.97 22.77
C ILE A 741 -1.19 7.99 23.95
N PHE A 742 -1.31 6.70 23.66
CA PHE A 742 -1.09 5.62 24.62
C PHE A 742 0.40 5.29 24.78
N GLY A 743 0.78 4.78 25.92
CA GLY A 743 2.16 4.45 26.25
C GLY A 743 2.62 3.10 25.70
N GLN A 744 3.37 2.36 26.52
CA GLN A 744 3.78 0.99 26.22
C GLN A 744 2.57 0.07 26.05
N MET A 745 2.63 -0.80 25.06
CA MET A 745 1.65 -1.83 24.83
C MET A 745 2.35 -3.18 24.66
N TYR A 746 1.97 -4.16 25.48
CA TYR A 746 2.46 -5.53 25.38
C TYR A 746 1.38 -6.40 24.78
N TYR A 747 1.79 -7.36 23.95
CA TYR A 747 0.87 -8.28 23.31
C TYR A 747 1.42 -9.69 23.26
N VAL A 748 0.50 -10.64 23.15
CA VAL A 748 0.78 -12.05 22.92
C VAL A 748 -0.19 -12.62 21.91
N GLY A 749 0.27 -13.58 21.13
CA GLY A 749 -0.60 -14.28 20.20
C GLY A 749 -0.08 -15.65 19.85
N LEU A 750 -0.96 -16.43 19.22
CA LEU A 750 -0.67 -17.77 18.74
C LEU A 750 -1.15 -17.94 17.31
N ARG A 751 -0.44 -18.76 16.55
CA ARG A 751 -0.81 -19.16 15.19
C ARG A 751 -0.81 -20.68 15.08
N PHE A 752 -1.86 -21.20 14.52
CA PHE A 752 -2.03 -22.62 14.25
C PHE A 752 -2.32 -22.83 12.76
N LYS A 753 -1.60 -23.76 12.13
CA LYS A 753 -1.64 -24.03 10.69
C LYS A 753 -1.74 -25.52 10.47
N VAL A 754 -2.80 -25.99 9.83
CA VAL A 754 -2.91 -27.38 9.36
C VAL A 754 -2.49 -27.41 7.89
N LYS A 755 -1.54 -28.31 7.56
CA LYS A 755 -1.09 -28.52 6.18
C LYS A 755 -1.83 -29.70 5.56
#